data_6bd74085cd72a7dec3bbd2e60f71434d
#
_entry.id   6bd74085cd72a7dec3bbd2e60f71434d
#
_cell.length_a   1.000
_cell.length_b   1.000
_cell.length_c   1.000
_cell.angle_alpha   90.00
_cell.angle_beta   90.00
_cell.angle_gamma   90.00
#
_symmetry.space_group_name_H-M   'P 1'
#
loop_
_entity.id
_entity.type
_entity.pdbx_description
1 polymer ?
#
loop_
_entity_poly.entity_id
_entity_poly.type
_entity_poly.pdbx_seq_one_letter_code
_entity_poly.pdbx_strand_id
1 'polypeptide(L)'
;MTNFEPKKLKNIWTIEDSISKYNIDKWGDKYFSINSKGNISVTKDIKSENKIDLFKLVKELKSREINPPLIIRFNDILKDRINALHDSFLKAIKTYKYKNIYQGVFPVKCNQQKNVLEKIIEFGSQWNFGLEVGSKSELLIGLALLENQNSLLICNGYKDKKYIEIATLARKLGKNPIIVIEQRDEVKRIIQAVQELNATPLIGIRAKLSSKSSGRWGKSIGDNSKFGLSIPEIMLTIKELKEANLINEMKLLHFHIGSQISDIAVIKDALQEASQIYVELCKLGAPMQYIDVGGGLGIDFDGTKTSSNTSTNYSLQNYANDVIATIKDSCELNNIKHPTIISESGRAIISHCSVLIFNVLGTSHVSSKLQIFDKKNQQLIISNLLDTFYELKKLKNKKINLSQIIELWNDAKKFKEDCLVAFRLGFLSLAERAYAEELTWACAKEISNNLNNDEINHPDLSEITETLASTYYANLSIFKSIPDSWAINQIFPIVPIHRHLEEPFCKGNFADLTCDSDGKLNNFIDDGKIKSLLNLHKPEEDKDYLIGIFMTGAYQEALGNLHNLFGSTNVVHIDINQDNSYKVKNIIKEDSKSEILQLLDYSSASLVESIRINTESAIDQKKLTIEEARKLMDQIEISLRKSSYLSE
;
A
#
# COMPACT_ATOMS: atom_id res chain seq x y z
N MET A 1 5.88 -23.73 59.32
CA MET A 1 4.95 -22.87 58.55
C MET A 1 5.71 -22.43 57.31
N THR A 2 5.47 -23.10 56.21
CA THR A 2 6.13 -22.83 54.92
C THR A 2 5.30 -21.76 54.18
N ASN A 3 5.89 -20.59 54.03
CA ASN A 3 5.29 -19.49 53.23
C ASN A 3 5.29 -19.91 51.76
N PHE A 4 4.11 -20.20 51.23
CA PHE A 4 3.85 -20.25 49.78
C PHE A 4 3.79 -18.81 49.26
N GLU A 5 4.83 -18.34 48.56
CA GLU A 5 4.69 -17.21 47.68
C GLU A 5 3.78 -17.59 46.51
N PRO A 6 2.75 -16.79 46.16
CA PRO A 6 1.93 -17.09 45.03
C PRO A 6 2.77 -16.90 43.75
N LYS A 7 2.96 -17.99 42.98
CA LYS A 7 3.39 -17.90 41.58
C LYS A 7 2.52 -16.85 40.90
N LYS A 8 3.12 -15.76 40.33
CA LYS A 8 2.44 -14.85 39.43
C LYS A 8 1.70 -15.70 38.40
N LEU A 9 0.37 -15.71 38.47
CA LEU A 9 -0.47 -16.26 37.41
C LEU A 9 -0.02 -15.58 36.12
N LYS A 10 0.47 -16.32 35.15
CA LYS A 10 0.67 -15.83 33.79
C LYS A 10 -0.72 -15.38 33.34
N ASN A 11 -0.89 -14.09 33.12
CA ASN A 11 -2.09 -13.59 32.48
C ASN A 11 -2.27 -14.34 31.17
N ILE A 12 -3.44 -14.95 30.99
CA ILE A 12 -3.78 -15.63 29.75
C ILE A 12 -3.92 -14.53 28.68
N TRP A 13 -3.21 -14.67 27.57
CA TRP A 13 -3.30 -13.73 26.45
C TRP A 13 -4.70 -13.75 25.85
N THR A 14 -5.29 -12.59 25.65
CA THR A 14 -6.67 -12.42 25.20
C THR A 14 -6.74 -11.81 23.80
N ILE A 15 -7.93 -11.80 23.23
CA ILE A 15 -8.21 -11.11 21.95
C ILE A 15 -8.00 -9.60 22.12
N GLU A 16 -8.39 -9.03 23.25
CA GLU A 16 -8.25 -7.62 23.59
C GLU A 16 -6.77 -7.19 23.63
N ASP A 17 -5.92 -8.07 24.17
CA ASP A 17 -4.46 -7.84 24.14
C ASP A 17 -3.93 -7.79 22.70
N SER A 18 -4.41 -8.67 21.82
CA SER A 18 -4.04 -8.67 20.41
C SER A 18 -4.60 -7.46 19.65
N ILE A 19 -5.86 -7.05 19.92
CA ILE A 19 -6.46 -5.84 19.35
C ILE A 19 -5.61 -4.62 19.69
N SER A 20 -5.28 -4.46 20.97
CA SER A 20 -4.43 -3.37 21.45
C SER A 20 -3.02 -3.43 20.87
N LYS A 21 -2.43 -4.64 20.78
CA LYS A 21 -1.05 -4.83 20.29
C LYS A 21 -0.86 -4.46 18.83
N TYR A 22 -1.87 -4.72 18.01
CA TYR A 22 -1.85 -4.47 16.56
C TYR A 22 -2.71 -3.28 16.14
N ASN A 23 -3.33 -2.55 17.08
CA ASN A 23 -4.21 -1.40 16.83
C ASN A 23 -5.36 -1.71 15.85
N ILE A 24 -5.92 -2.93 15.88
CA ILE A 24 -6.92 -3.38 14.90
C ILE A 24 -8.22 -2.60 15.03
N ASP A 25 -8.62 -2.21 16.24
CA ASP A 25 -9.79 -1.38 16.54
C ASP A 25 -9.67 0.05 15.97
N LYS A 26 -8.45 0.51 15.67
CA LYS A 26 -8.18 1.83 15.11
C LYS A 26 -8.16 1.80 13.58
N TRP A 27 -7.22 1.05 12.96
CA TRP A 27 -7.07 1.01 11.51
C TRP A 27 -8.10 0.09 10.82
N GLY A 28 -8.64 -0.89 11.54
CA GLY A 28 -9.62 -1.85 10.98
C GLY A 28 -10.95 -1.23 10.61
N ASP A 29 -11.21 0.00 11.11
CA ASP A 29 -12.47 0.72 10.90
C ASP A 29 -13.67 -0.22 11.19
N LYS A 30 -14.70 -0.17 10.38
CA LYS A 30 -15.85 -1.06 10.48
C LYS A 30 -15.69 -2.40 9.75
N TYR A 31 -14.55 -2.63 9.08
CA TYR A 31 -14.37 -3.76 8.17
C TYR A 31 -13.60 -4.93 8.76
N PHE A 32 -12.65 -4.69 9.66
CA PHE A 32 -11.74 -5.72 10.16
C PHE A 32 -11.79 -5.84 11.68
N SER A 33 -11.84 -7.07 12.16
CA SER A 33 -11.88 -7.38 13.61
C SER A 33 -11.27 -8.76 13.87
N ILE A 34 -11.07 -9.15 15.14
CA ILE A 34 -10.69 -10.51 15.51
C ILE A 34 -11.96 -11.27 15.97
N ASN A 35 -12.13 -12.51 15.52
CA ASN A 35 -13.22 -13.38 15.94
C ASN A 35 -12.85 -14.21 17.18
N SER A 36 -13.82 -14.94 17.74
CA SER A 36 -13.63 -15.78 18.95
C SER A 36 -12.63 -16.92 18.77
N LYS A 37 -12.21 -17.25 17.53
CA LYS A 37 -11.17 -18.23 17.23
C LYS A 37 -9.77 -17.63 17.16
N GLY A 38 -9.63 -16.34 17.38
CA GLY A 38 -8.36 -15.63 17.25
C GLY A 38 -7.92 -15.44 15.79
N ASN A 39 -8.85 -15.37 14.84
CA ASN A 39 -8.58 -15.09 13.43
C ASN A 39 -9.12 -13.72 13.04
N ILE A 40 -8.48 -13.08 12.07
CA ILE A 40 -9.02 -11.84 11.48
C ILE A 40 -10.32 -12.16 10.76
N SER A 41 -11.32 -11.35 11.03
CA SER A 41 -12.64 -11.38 10.38
C SER A 41 -12.86 -10.14 9.54
N VAL A 42 -13.56 -10.33 8.42
CA VAL A 42 -13.94 -9.27 7.47
C VAL A 42 -15.45 -9.15 7.41
N THR A 43 -15.96 -7.91 7.46
CA THR A 43 -17.38 -7.60 7.31
C THR A 43 -17.57 -6.30 6.54
N LYS A 44 -18.74 -6.10 5.97
CA LYS A 44 -19.13 -4.80 5.38
C LYS A 44 -19.68 -3.81 6.40
N ASP A 45 -20.12 -4.29 7.56
CA ASP A 45 -20.67 -3.49 8.65
C ASP A 45 -20.32 -4.16 10.00
N ILE A 46 -19.72 -3.40 10.90
CA ILE A 46 -19.29 -3.90 12.22
C ILE A 46 -20.45 -4.42 13.07
N LYS A 47 -21.66 -3.88 12.85
CA LYS A 47 -22.89 -4.31 13.52
C LYS A 47 -23.49 -5.57 12.93
N SER A 48 -23.01 -6.00 11.77
CA SER A 48 -23.45 -7.22 11.12
C SER A 48 -22.88 -8.43 11.85
N GLU A 49 -23.71 -9.41 12.13
CA GLU A 49 -23.26 -10.73 12.58
C GLU A 49 -22.53 -11.48 11.46
N ASN A 50 -22.67 -11.02 10.22
CA ASN A 50 -22.10 -11.62 9.03
C ASN A 50 -20.61 -11.26 8.88
N LYS A 51 -19.74 -12.14 9.37
CA LYS A 51 -18.28 -11.97 9.34
C LYS A 51 -17.62 -13.17 8.66
N ILE A 52 -16.75 -12.90 7.72
CA ILE A 52 -15.93 -13.92 7.06
C ILE A 52 -14.64 -14.11 7.87
N ASP A 53 -14.35 -15.34 8.27
CA ASP A 53 -13.07 -15.73 8.85
C ASP A 53 -12.02 -15.79 7.73
N LEU A 54 -11.07 -14.85 7.75
CA LEU A 54 -10.07 -14.70 6.69
C LEU A 54 -9.11 -15.90 6.60
N PHE A 55 -8.73 -16.47 7.73
CA PHE A 55 -7.88 -17.64 7.77
C PHE A 55 -8.56 -18.89 7.19
N LYS A 56 -9.85 -19.09 7.52
CA LYS A 56 -10.66 -20.16 6.95
C LYS A 56 -10.80 -19.98 5.43
N LEU A 57 -11.08 -18.75 4.99
CA LEU A 57 -11.18 -18.43 3.56
C LEU A 57 -9.90 -18.80 2.80
N VAL A 58 -8.72 -18.40 3.32
CA VAL A 58 -7.44 -18.74 2.67
C VAL A 58 -7.22 -20.25 2.61
N LYS A 59 -7.55 -21.00 3.68
CA LYS A 59 -7.46 -22.48 3.67
C LYS A 59 -8.35 -23.11 2.60
N GLU A 60 -9.57 -22.59 2.44
CA GLU A 60 -10.48 -23.08 1.40
C GLU A 60 -9.99 -22.74 -0.02
N LEU A 61 -9.35 -21.58 -0.20
CA LEU A 61 -8.72 -21.22 -1.47
C LEU A 61 -7.51 -22.12 -1.78
N LYS A 62 -6.66 -22.41 -0.77
CA LYS A 62 -5.54 -23.36 -0.91
C LYS A 62 -6.02 -24.75 -1.34
N SER A 63 -7.15 -25.23 -0.82
CA SER A 63 -7.72 -26.51 -1.25
C SER A 63 -8.19 -26.54 -2.72
N ARG A 64 -8.28 -25.36 -3.36
CA ARG A 64 -8.56 -25.16 -4.78
C ARG A 64 -7.30 -24.79 -5.58
N GLU A 65 -6.12 -25.04 -5.04
CA GLU A 65 -4.82 -24.69 -5.65
C GLU A 65 -4.60 -23.17 -5.87
N ILE A 66 -5.29 -22.32 -5.09
CA ILE A 66 -5.08 -20.88 -5.07
C ILE A 66 -4.25 -20.56 -3.85
N ASN A 67 -2.94 -20.54 -4.03
CA ASN A 67 -1.97 -20.42 -2.95
C ASN A 67 -1.56 -18.96 -2.68
N PRO A 68 -1.15 -18.61 -1.44
CA PRO A 68 -0.42 -17.38 -1.18
C PRO A 68 0.94 -17.37 -1.94
N PRO A 69 1.42 -16.17 -2.35
CA PRO A 69 0.82 -14.87 -2.08
C PRO A 69 -0.45 -14.63 -2.90
N LEU A 70 -1.44 -14.01 -2.27
CA LEU A 70 -2.70 -13.72 -2.95
C LEU A 70 -3.32 -12.41 -2.47
N ILE A 71 -4.04 -11.73 -3.36
CA ILE A 71 -4.86 -10.56 -3.05
C ILE A 71 -6.32 -11.02 -2.95
N ILE A 72 -6.95 -10.75 -1.81
CA ILE A 72 -8.40 -10.93 -1.65
C ILE A 72 -9.05 -9.56 -1.75
N ARG A 73 -10.05 -9.44 -2.64
CA ARG A 73 -10.79 -8.20 -2.86
C ARG A 73 -12.26 -8.39 -2.52
N PHE A 74 -12.73 -7.59 -1.57
CA PHE A 74 -14.11 -7.62 -1.07
C PHE A 74 -14.96 -6.57 -1.80
N ASN A 75 -15.82 -7.02 -2.72
CA ASN A 75 -16.69 -6.14 -3.52
C ASN A 75 -17.68 -5.36 -2.65
N ASP A 76 -18.16 -5.94 -1.55
CA ASP A 76 -19.08 -5.28 -0.63
C ASP A 76 -18.43 -4.08 0.08
N ILE A 77 -17.13 -4.17 0.41
CA ILE A 77 -16.38 -3.04 0.97
C ILE A 77 -16.23 -1.94 -0.08
N LEU A 78 -15.92 -2.31 -1.33
CA LEU A 78 -15.84 -1.35 -2.44
C LEU A 78 -17.17 -0.62 -2.63
N LYS A 79 -18.29 -1.35 -2.67
CA LYS A 79 -19.64 -0.78 -2.77
C LYS A 79 -19.94 0.16 -1.61
N ASP A 80 -19.64 -0.25 -0.39
CA ASP A 80 -19.87 0.55 0.81
C ASP A 80 -19.04 1.85 0.80
N ARG A 81 -17.78 1.81 0.33
CA ARG A 81 -16.94 3.02 0.21
C ARG A 81 -17.46 4.01 -0.81
N ILE A 82 -17.96 3.53 -1.97
CA ILE A 82 -18.62 4.38 -2.97
C ILE A 82 -19.87 5.03 -2.36
N ASN A 83 -20.72 4.24 -1.69
CA ASN A 83 -21.92 4.74 -1.03
C ASN A 83 -21.57 5.78 0.05
N ALA A 84 -20.62 5.49 0.94
CA ALA A 84 -20.23 6.38 2.04
C ALA A 84 -19.74 7.74 1.53
N LEU A 85 -19.01 7.77 0.41
CA LEU A 85 -18.59 9.02 -0.21
C LEU A 85 -19.79 9.82 -0.72
N HIS A 86 -20.68 9.20 -1.49
CA HIS A 86 -21.88 9.85 -2.02
C HIS A 86 -22.82 10.32 -0.92
N ASP A 87 -23.09 9.48 0.08
CA ASP A 87 -23.97 9.82 1.22
C ASP A 87 -23.44 11.01 2.00
N SER A 88 -22.10 11.12 2.17
CA SER A 88 -21.48 12.27 2.83
C SER A 88 -21.73 13.57 2.06
N PHE A 89 -21.61 13.55 0.73
CA PHE A 89 -21.94 14.71 -0.09
C PHE A 89 -23.43 15.00 -0.13
N LEU A 90 -24.30 14.00 -0.26
CA LEU A 90 -25.77 14.20 -0.21
C LEU A 90 -26.20 14.83 1.11
N LYS A 91 -25.64 14.39 2.22
CA LYS A 91 -25.91 14.97 3.54
C LYS A 91 -25.40 16.42 3.63
N ALA A 92 -24.22 16.71 3.10
CA ALA A 92 -23.69 18.08 3.04
C ALA A 92 -24.57 18.98 2.15
N ILE A 93 -24.95 18.54 0.96
CA ILE A 93 -25.86 19.25 0.04
C ILE A 93 -27.17 19.62 0.74
N LYS A 94 -27.76 18.66 1.44
CA LYS A 94 -29.00 18.89 2.21
C LYS A 94 -28.78 19.88 3.36
N THR A 95 -27.72 19.72 4.13
CA THR A 95 -27.41 20.56 5.31
C THR A 95 -27.17 22.02 4.91
N TYR A 96 -26.40 22.25 3.87
CA TYR A 96 -26.04 23.59 3.40
C TYR A 96 -27.04 24.15 2.35
N LYS A 97 -28.09 23.39 2.00
CA LYS A 97 -29.07 23.78 0.96
C LYS A 97 -28.41 24.13 -0.37
N TYR A 98 -27.41 23.35 -0.75
CA TYR A 98 -26.72 23.50 -2.02
C TYR A 98 -27.68 23.25 -3.20
N LYS A 99 -27.62 24.08 -4.26
CA LYS A 99 -28.59 24.05 -5.35
C LYS A 99 -28.14 23.25 -6.57
N ASN A 100 -27.25 22.31 -6.40
CA ASN A 100 -26.79 21.41 -7.45
C ASN A 100 -26.39 20.05 -6.84
N ILE A 101 -25.78 19.16 -7.64
CA ILE A 101 -25.46 17.78 -7.28
C ILE A 101 -23.95 17.56 -7.09
N TYR A 102 -23.62 16.42 -6.52
CA TYR A 102 -22.28 15.82 -6.50
C TYR A 102 -22.26 14.63 -7.47
N GLN A 103 -21.20 14.52 -8.26
CA GLN A 103 -20.94 13.41 -9.17
C GLN A 103 -19.49 12.96 -9.05
N GLY A 104 -19.25 11.78 -8.47
CA GLY A 104 -17.91 11.24 -8.33
C GLY A 104 -17.34 10.70 -9.64
N VAL A 105 -16.03 10.74 -9.77
CA VAL A 105 -15.29 10.05 -10.85
C VAL A 105 -14.16 9.23 -10.23
N PHE A 106 -13.83 8.08 -10.83
CA PHE A 106 -12.74 7.23 -10.38
C PHE A 106 -11.52 7.39 -11.29
N PRO A 107 -10.35 7.77 -10.73
CA PRO A 107 -9.13 7.85 -11.49
C PRO A 107 -8.62 6.45 -11.83
N VAL A 108 -8.62 6.11 -13.14
CA VAL A 108 -8.24 4.78 -13.64
C VAL A 108 -6.83 4.39 -13.18
N LYS A 109 -5.89 5.35 -13.14
CA LYS A 109 -4.51 5.15 -12.64
C LYS A 109 -4.42 4.57 -11.23
N CYS A 110 -5.46 4.72 -10.42
CA CYS A 110 -5.47 4.24 -9.04
C CYS A 110 -5.55 2.70 -8.98
N ASN A 111 -6.36 2.10 -9.86
CA ASN A 111 -6.37 0.66 -10.12
C ASN A 111 -6.99 0.40 -11.50
N GLN A 112 -6.19 -0.08 -12.44
CA GLN A 112 -6.51 -0.23 -13.86
C GLN A 112 -7.15 -1.59 -14.19
N GLN A 113 -7.31 -2.47 -13.20
CA GLN A 113 -7.83 -3.82 -13.41
C GLN A 113 -9.28 -3.78 -13.92
N LYS A 114 -9.55 -4.48 -15.03
CA LYS A 114 -10.88 -4.50 -15.67
C LYS A 114 -12.00 -4.82 -14.69
N ASN A 115 -11.83 -5.89 -13.90
CA ASN A 115 -12.84 -6.34 -12.94
C ASN A 115 -13.12 -5.30 -11.83
N VAL A 116 -12.16 -4.44 -11.52
CA VAL A 116 -12.31 -3.34 -10.55
C VAL A 116 -13.12 -2.22 -11.17
N LEU A 117 -12.75 -1.79 -12.37
CA LEU A 117 -13.42 -0.68 -13.05
C LEU A 117 -14.88 -1.03 -13.37
N GLU A 118 -15.15 -2.26 -13.83
CA GLU A 118 -16.52 -2.75 -14.06
C GLU A 118 -17.37 -2.68 -12.77
N LYS A 119 -16.81 -3.09 -11.62
CA LYS A 119 -17.50 -3.02 -10.34
C LYS A 119 -17.71 -1.60 -9.85
N ILE A 120 -16.77 -0.70 -10.06
CA ILE A 120 -16.93 0.72 -9.72
C ILE A 120 -18.07 1.34 -10.52
N ILE A 121 -18.12 1.08 -11.83
CA ILE A 121 -19.19 1.57 -12.70
C ILE A 121 -20.54 0.97 -12.32
N GLU A 122 -20.60 -0.36 -12.07
CA GLU A 122 -21.81 -1.07 -11.63
C GLU A 122 -22.36 -0.46 -10.34
N PHE A 123 -21.52 -0.33 -9.30
CA PHE A 123 -21.94 0.17 -7.99
C PHE A 123 -22.25 1.67 -7.96
N GLY A 124 -21.56 2.44 -8.82
CA GLY A 124 -21.76 3.88 -8.96
C GLY A 124 -22.85 4.29 -9.96
N SER A 125 -23.50 3.32 -10.64
CA SER A 125 -24.44 3.58 -11.74
C SER A 125 -25.62 4.47 -11.35
N GLN A 126 -26.14 4.32 -10.13
CA GLN A 126 -27.24 5.12 -9.62
C GLN A 126 -26.92 6.62 -9.45
N TRP A 127 -25.63 6.97 -9.43
CA TRP A 127 -25.15 8.37 -9.34
C TRP A 127 -24.46 8.86 -10.59
N ASN A 128 -24.59 8.14 -11.72
CA ASN A 128 -23.84 8.43 -12.96
C ASN A 128 -22.34 8.55 -12.75
N PHE A 129 -21.77 7.68 -11.91
CA PHE A 129 -20.37 7.72 -11.54
C PHE A 129 -19.50 7.62 -12.79
N GLY A 130 -18.48 8.47 -12.90
CA GLY A 130 -17.62 8.60 -14.07
C GLY A 130 -16.23 8.03 -13.86
N LEU A 131 -15.37 8.26 -14.85
CA LEU A 131 -13.95 7.91 -14.82
C LEU A 131 -13.07 9.12 -15.09
N GLU A 132 -11.89 9.16 -14.50
CA GLU A 132 -10.80 10.08 -14.85
C GLU A 132 -9.70 9.28 -15.54
N VAL A 133 -9.18 9.80 -16.65
CA VAL A 133 -8.21 9.15 -17.53
C VAL A 133 -7.06 10.10 -17.85
N GLY A 134 -5.82 9.62 -17.63
CA GLY A 134 -4.60 10.42 -17.79
C GLY A 134 -3.72 10.00 -18.98
N SER A 135 -4.17 9.02 -19.78
CA SER A 135 -3.45 8.53 -20.96
C SER A 135 -4.40 8.09 -22.07
N LYS A 136 -3.88 7.89 -23.30
CA LYS A 136 -4.67 7.36 -24.41
C LYS A 136 -5.24 5.97 -24.14
N SER A 137 -4.46 5.09 -23.54
CA SER A 137 -4.91 3.75 -23.17
C SER A 137 -6.06 3.81 -22.17
N GLU A 138 -5.94 4.65 -21.14
CA GLU A 138 -7.02 4.85 -20.17
C GLU A 138 -8.26 5.52 -20.82
N LEU A 139 -8.08 6.43 -21.79
CA LEU A 139 -9.19 6.99 -22.57
C LEU A 139 -9.97 5.89 -23.30
N LEU A 140 -9.27 4.96 -23.96
CA LEU A 140 -9.92 3.84 -24.65
C LEU A 140 -10.70 2.95 -23.68
N ILE A 141 -10.14 2.67 -22.49
CA ILE A 141 -10.84 1.94 -21.41
C ILE A 141 -12.11 2.71 -21.00
N GLY A 142 -11.98 4.01 -20.73
CA GLY A 142 -13.13 4.84 -20.31
C GLY A 142 -14.24 4.88 -21.36
N LEU A 143 -13.89 5.02 -22.64
CA LEU A 143 -14.86 5.02 -23.75
C LEU A 143 -15.56 3.68 -23.91
N ALA A 144 -14.85 2.56 -23.69
CA ALA A 144 -15.41 1.23 -23.81
C ALA A 144 -16.34 0.86 -22.62
N LEU A 145 -15.97 1.25 -21.41
CA LEU A 145 -16.69 0.82 -20.19
C LEU A 145 -17.85 1.74 -19.79
N LEU A 146 -17.78 3.06 -20.05
CA LEU A 146 -18.86 3.98 -19.69
C LEU A 146 -20.00 3.91 -20.71
N GLU A 147 -21.02 3.11 -20.42
CA GLU A 147 -22.22 3.02 -21.25
C GLU A 147 -23.24 4.14 -20.98
N ASN A 148 -23.34 4.59 -19.73
CA ASN A 148 -24.29 5.62 -19.31
C ASN A 148 -23.85 7.00 -19.87
N GLN A 149 -24.73 7.60 -20.69
CA GLN A 149 -24.49 8.90 -21.32
C GLN A 149 -24.40 10.07 -20.34
N ASN A 150 -24.87 9.91 -19.09
CA ASN A 150 -24.76 10.94 -18.06
C ASN A 150 -23.46 10.85 -17.26
N SER A 151 -22.70 9.77 -17.40
CA SER A 151 -21.41 9.61 -16.73
C SER A 151 -20.35 10.48 -17.39
N LEU A 152 -19.55 11.14 -16.57
CA LEU A 152 -18.46 12.01 -17.01
C LEU A 152 -17.19 11.19 -17.29
N LEU A 153 -16.47 11.60 -18.31
CA LEU A 153 -15.12 11.10 -18.61
C LEU A 153 -14.15 12.29 -18.54
N ILE A 154 -13.46 12.43 -17.42
CA ILE A 154 -12.52 13.54 -17.20
C ILE A 154 -11.18 13.18 -17.84
N CYS A 155 -10.79 13.95 -18.86
CA CYS A 155 -9.61 13.71 -19.67
C CYS A 155 -8.45 14.59 -19.19
N ASN A 156 -7.69 14.08 -18.20
CA ASN A 156 -6.49 14.69 -17.64
C ASN A 156 -5.22 14.22 -18.36
N GLY A 157 -4.05 14.59 -17.84
CA GLY A 157 -2.75 14.20 -18.36
C GLY A 157 -2.32 15.00 -19.59
N TYR A 158 -1.11 14.73 -20.07
CA TYR A 158 -0.59 15.38 -21.29
C TYR A 158 -1.24 14.77 -22.54
N LYS A 159 -1.84 15.62 -23.39
CA LYS A 159 -2.65 15.18 -24.54
C LYS A 159 -1.99 15.57 -25.87
N ASP A 160 -1.75 14.59 -26.71
CA ASP A 160 -1.36 14.81 -28.10
C ASP A 160 -2.59 15.04 -29.00
N LYS A 161 -2.35 15.36 -30.29
CA LYS A 161 -3.41 15.59 -31.25
C LYS A 161 -4.40 14.42 -31.33
N LYS A 162 -3.92 13.18 -31.39
CA LYS A 162 -4.78 11.99 -31.49
C LYS A 162 -5.66 11.76 -30.28
N TYR A 163 -5.14 12.01 -29.07
CA TYR A 163 -5.95 11.97 -27.85
C TYR A 163 -7.14 12.94 -27.94
N ILE A 164 -6.86 14.21 -28.32
CA ILE A 164 -7.87 15.27 -28.42
C ILE A 164 -8.89 14.94 -29.51
N GLU A 165 -8.46 14.44 -30.67
CA GLU A 165 -9.35 14.02 -31.76
C GLU A 165 -10.31 12.93 -31.31
N ILE A 166 -9.80 11.86 -30.65
CA ILE A 166 -10.62 10.75 -30.13
C ILE A 166 -11.64 11.27 -29.11
N ALA A 167 -11.20 12.06 -28.13
CA ALA A 167 -12.09 12.60 -27.11
C ALA A 167 -13.16 13.52 -27.72
N THR A 168 -12.79 14.38 -28.71
CA THR A 168 -13.73 15.24 -29.40
C THR A 168 -14.79 14.46 -30.20
N LEU A 169 -14.37 13.42 -30.94
CA LEU A 169 -15.29 12.58 -31.72
C LEU A 169 -16.17 11.69 -30.81
N ALA A 170 -15.71 11.29 -29.62
CA ALA A 170 -16.48 10.49 -28.70
C ALA A 170 -17.79 11.17 -28.26
N ARG A 171 -17.89 12.48 -28.35
CA ARG A 171 -19.16 13.20 -28.15
C ARG A 171 -20.23 12.83 -29.17
N LYS A 172 -19.86 12.55 -30.42
CA LYS A 172 -20.79 12.04 -31.45
C LYS A 172 -21.32 10.65 -31.14
N LEU A 173 -20.62 9.89 -30.26
CA LEU A 173 -21.09 8.60 -29.74
C LEU A 173 -22.01 8.75 -28.52
N GLY A 174 -22.37 9.97 -28.11
CA GLY A 174 -23.16 10.23 -26.91
C GLY A 174 -22.38 10.11 -25.60
N LYS A 175 -21.04 10.07 -25.63
CA LYS A 175 -20.20 10.09 -24.43
C LYS A 175 -19.97 11.53 -23.96
N ASN A 176 -19.58 11.71 -22.69
CA ASN A 176 -19.30 13.02 -22.10
C ASN A 176 -17.82 13.19 -21.70
N PRO A 177 -16.86 13.15 -22.64
CA PRO A 177 -15.50 13.49 -22.34
C PRO A 177 -15.36 15.00 -22.14
N ILE A 178 -14.69 15.41 -21.05
CA ILE A 178 -14.29 16.79 -20.79
C ILE A 178 -12.76 16.84 -20.90
N ILE A 179 -12.25 17.55 -21.91
CA ILE A 179 -10.81 17.71 -22.14
C ILE A 179 -10.29 18.79 -21.20
N VAL A 180 -9.56 18.39 -20.16
CA VAL A 180 -8.99 19.31 -19.18
C VAL A 180 -7.65 19.82 -19.68
N ILE A 181 -7.56 21.10 -19.98
CA ILE A 181 -6.32 21.75 -20.43
C ILE A 181 -5.34 21.83 -19.26
N GLU A 182 -4.22 21.13 -19.38
CA GLU A 182 -3.15 21.08 -18.40
C GLU A 182 -1.84 21.74 -18.91
N GLN A 183 -1.75 21.99 -20.21
CA GLN A 183 -0.62 22.63 -20.89
C GLN A 183 -1.10 23.62 -21.94
N ARG A 184 -0.39 24.73 -22.11
CA ARG A 184 -0.77 25.80 -23.05
C ARG A 184 -0.89 25.36 -24.51
N ASP A 185 -0.03 24.47 -24.98
CA ASP A 185 -0.04 23.97 -26.36
C ASP A 185 -1.26 23.10 -26.70
N GLU A 186 -1.96 22.55 -25.68
CA GLU A 186 -3.21 21.81 -25.88
C GLU A 186 -4.34 22.68 -26.44
N VAL A 187 -4.36 24.00 -26.15
CA VAL A 187 -5.36 24.94 -26.67
C VAL A 187 -5.35 24.95 -28.19
N LYS A 188 -4.17 25.07 -28.80
CA LYS A 188 -4.00 25.05 -30.24
C LYS A 188 -4.47 23.75 -30.87
N ARG A 189 -4.15 22.60 -30.21
CA ARG A 189 -4.57 21.26 -30.66
C ARG A 189 -6.10 21.11 -30.62
N ILE A 190 -6.75 21.64 -29.58
CA ILE A 190 -8.21 21.63 -29.47
C ILE A 190 -8.84 22.47 -30.60
N ILE A 191 -8.36 23.68 -30.85
CA ILE A 191 -8.86 24.54 -31.92
C ILE A 191 -8.71 23.84 -33.28
N GLN A 192 -7.55 23.24 -33.55
CA GLN A 192 -7.32 22.48 -34.79
C GLN A 192 -8.28 21.27 -34.90
N ALA A 193 -8.46 20.50 -33.83
CA ALA A 193 -9.37 19.35 -33.84
C ALA A 193 -10.83 19.78 -34.14
N VAL A 194 -11.30 20.89 -33.58
CA VAL A 194 -12.64 21.43 -33.86
C VAL A 194 -12.79 21.77 -35.34
N GLN A 195 -11.80 22.43 -35.93
CA GLN A 195 -11.81 22.84 -37.35
C GLN A 195 -11.77 21.62 -38.28
N GLU A 196 -10.92 20.62 -37.98
CA GLU A 196 -10.73 19.44 -38.84
C GLU A 196 -11.91 18.45 -38.76
N LEU A 197 -12.53 18.29 -37.56
CA LEU A 197 -13.49 17.20 -37.29
C LEU A 197 -14.96 17.67 -37.37
N ASN A 198 -15.23 18.95 -37.48
CA ASN A 198 -16.57 19.53 -37.36
C ASN A 198 -17.33 18.95 -36.14
N ALA A 199 -16.66 18.96 -34.97
CA ALA A 199 -17.15 18.46 -33.69
C ALA A 199 -16.62 19.33 -32.57
N THR A 200 -17.46 19.59 -31.57
CA THR A 200 -17.13 20.51 -30.46
C THR A 200 -16.91 19.73 -29.19
N PRO A 201 -15.72 19.79 -28.56
CA PRO A 201 -15.45 19.14 -27.29
C PRO A 201 -16.08 19.90 -26.12
N LEU A 202 -16.26 19.24 -24.94
CA LEU A 202 -16.35 19.95 -23.68
C LEU A 202 -14.93 20.24 -23.18
N ILE A 203 -14.72 21.46 -22.69
CA ILE A 203 -13.40 21.94 -22.28
C ILE A 203 -13.40 22.17 -20.75
N GLY A 204 -12.38 21.67 -20.10
CA GLY A 204 -12.01 22.02 -18.73
C GLY A 204 -10.68 22.76 -18.71
N ILE A 205 -10.38 23.40 -17.61
CA ILE A 205 -9.08 24.03 -17.36
C ILE A 205 -8.58 23.62 -15.99
N ARG A 206 -7.31 23.23 -15.89
CA ARG A 206 -6.67 22.93 -14.61
C ARG A 206 -5.89 24.12 -14.12
N ALA A 207 -6.25 24.64 -12.94
CA ALA A 207 -5.54 25.73 -12.30
C ALA A 207 -4.42 25.22 -11.38
N LYS A 208 -3.25 25.85 -11.45
CA LYS A 208 -2.25 25.78 -10.38
C LYS A 208 -2.69 26.68 -9.24
N LEU A 209 -2.72 26.13 -8.02
CA LEU A 209 -3.06 26.89 -6.82
C LEU A 209 -1.80 27.28 -6.06
N SER A 210 -1.84 28.40 -5.37
CA SER A 210 -0.76 28.91 -4.55
C SER A 210 -0.66 28.22 -3.18
N SER A 211 -1.67 27.45 -2.80
CA SER A 211 -1.73 26.75 -1.52
C SER A 211 -0.55 25.79 -1.32
N LYS A 212 0.13 25.89 -0.18
CA LYS A 212 1.25 25.03 0.19
C LYS A 212 0.71 23.78 0.89
N SER A 213 1.00 22.60 0.36
CA SER A 213 0.75 21.34 1.07
C SER A 213 1.90 21.00 2.01
N SER A 214 1.57 20.72 3.26
CA SER A 214 2.46 20.03 4.19
C SER A 214 2.28 18.52 3.97
N GLY A 215 3.27 17.84 3.46
CA GLY A 215 3.18 16.39 3.27
C GLY A 215 4.23 15.87 2.29
N ARG A 216 4.22 14.55 2.10
CA ARG A 216 5.15 13.81 1.23
C ARG A 216 5.26 14.39 -0.19
N TRP A 217 4.18 14.93 -0.71
CA TRP A 217 4.03 15.48 -2.06
C TRP A 217 4.08 17.01 -2.12
N GLY A 218 4.34 17.69 -1.00
CA GLY A 218 4.32 19.15 -0.89
C GLY A 218 5.28 19.89 -1.83
N LYS A 219 6.37 19.23 -2.24
CA LYS A 219 7.35 19.79 -3.20
C LYS A 219 6.85 19.82 -4.66
N SER A 220 5.76 19.10 -4.96
CA SER A 220 5.19 18.94 -6.32
C SER A 220 3.91 19.75 -6.53
N ILE A 221 3.60 20.69 -5.65
CA ILE A 221 2.37 21.48 -5.62
C ILE A 221 2.69 22.96 -5.81
N GLY A 222 1.69 23.77 -6.16
CA GLY A 222 1.84 25.19 -6.42
C GLY A 222 2.53 25.46 -7.76
N ASP A 223 3.32 26.52 -7.82
CA ASP A 223 4.02 26.94 -9.05
C ASP A 223 4.94 25.87 -9.63
N ASN A 224 5.46 24.97 -8.79
CA ASN A 224 6.30 23.84 -9.19
C ASN A 224 5.50 22.61 -9.66
N SER A 225 4.17 22.69 -9.73
CA SER A 225 3.35 21.59 -10.22
C SER A 225 3.69 21.27 -11.68
N LYS A 226 3.85 19.96 -11.97
CA LYS A 226 4.10 19.46 -13.34
C LYS A 226 2.99 19.84 -14.31
N PHE A 227 1.76 19.89 -13.83
CA PHE A 227 0.55 20.12 -14.64
C PHE A 227 -0.30 21.25 -14.09
N GLY A 228 -1.11 21.82 -14.98
CA GLY A 228 -1.99 22.93 -14.71
C GLY A 228 -1.41 24.25 -15.22
N LEU A 229 -2.27 25.25 -15.33
CA LEU A 229 -1.97 26.58 -15.84
C LEU A 229 -1.83 27.57 -14.68
N SER A 230 -0.87 28.46 -14.77
CA SER A 230 -0.77 29.64 -13.93
C SER A 230 -1.89 30.66 -14.30
N ILE A 231 -2.17 31.60 -13.41
CA ILE A 231 -3.21 32.61 -13.67
C ILE A 231 -2.96 33.39 -14.98
N PRO A 232 -1.73 33.84 -15.31
CA PRO A 232 -1.48 34.44 -16.62
C PRO A 232 -1.79 33.53 -17.82
N GLU A 233 -1.45 32.24 -17.70
CA GLU A 233 -1.75 31.24 -18.75
C GLU A 233 -3.25 30.97 -18.88
N ILE A 234 -4.01 30.98 -17.78
CA ILE A 234 -5.48 30.92 -17.80
C ILE A 234 -6.06 32.11 -18.59
N MET A 235 -5.58 33.31 -18.31
CA MET A 235 -6.05 34.53 -19.02
C MET A 235 -5.77 34.46 -20.52
N LEU A 236 -4.58 33.97 -20.91
CA LEU A 236 -4.25 33.77 -22.34
C LEU A 236 -5.14 32.69 -22.97
N THR A 237 -5.40 31.59 -22.25
CA THR A 237 -6.29 30.50 -22.70
C THR A 237 -7.71 31.02 -22.97
N ILE A 238 -8.26 31.82 -22.05
CA ILE A 238 -9.59 32.44 -22.21
C ILE A 238 -9.62 33.32 -23.45
N LYS A 239 -8.57 34.12 -23.68
CA LYS A 239 -8.47 34.98 -24.86
C LYS A 239 -8.48 34.16 -26.16
N GLU A 240 -7.64 33.12 -26.26
CA GLU A 240 -7.57 32.26 -27.44
C GLU A 240 -8.89 31.50 -27.69
N LEU A 241 -9.56 31.00 -26.63
CA LEU A 241 -10.86 30.36 -26.76
C LEU A 241 -11.96 31.32 -27.19
N LYS A 242 -11.92 32.58 -26.78
CA LYS A 242 -12.84 33.63 -27.27
C LYS A 242 -12.61 33.94 -28.75
N GLU A 243 -11.35 34.13 -29.16
CA GLU A 243 -10.98 34.36 -30.56
C GLU A 243 -11.40 33.21 -31.47
N ALA A 244 -11.34 31.96 -30.97
CA ALA A 244 -11.79 30.76 -31.67
C ALA A 244 -13.30 30.50 -31.57
N ASN A 245 -14.09 31.34 -30.90
CA ASN A 245 -15.51 31.13 -30.59
C ASN A 245 -15.81 29.83 -29.78
N LEU A 246 -14.86 29.37 -28.98
CA LEU A 246 -14.96 28.15 -28.16
C LEU A 246 -15.16 28.42 -26.67
N ILE A 247 -15.27 29.67 -26.24
CA ILE A 247 -15.47 30.00 -24.81
C ILE A 247 -16.73 29.35 -24.22
N ASN A 248 -17.77 29.17 -25.05
CA ASN A 248 -19.03 28.56 -24.67
C ASN A 248 -18.88 27.05 -24.32
N GLU A 249 -17.80 26.41 -24.70
CA GLU A 249 -17.51 25.01 -24.44
C GLU A 249 -16.66 24.82 -23.18
N MET A 250 -16.18 25.89 -22.57
CA MET A 250 -15.46 25.88 -21.31
C MET A 250 -16.44 25.69 -20.16
N LYS A 251 -16.46 24.46 -19.57
CA LYS A 251 -17.48 24.03 -18.60
C LYS A 251 -16.92 23.67 -17.24
N LEU A 252 -15.64 23.35 -17.14
CA LEU A 252 -15.07 22.74 -15.93
C LEU A 252 -13.81 23.47 -15.47
N LEU A 253 -13.76 23.79 -14.18
CA LEU A 253 -12.52 24.10 -13.47
C LEU A 253 -12.06 22.85 -12.71
N HIS A 254 -10.81 22.45 -12.92
CA HIS A 254 -10.15 21.36 -12.19
C HIS A 254 -8.96 21.89 -11.40
N PHE A 255 -8.72 21.32 -10.23
CA PHE A 255 -7.47 21.49 -9.49
C PHE A 255 -7.11 20.20 -8.74
N HIS A 256 -5.83 20.05 -8.41
CA HIS A 256 -5.36 18.88 -7.66
C HIS A 256 -4.23 19.27 -6.70
N ILE A 257 -4.43 19.02 -5.42
CA ILE A 257 -3.56 19.48 -4.33
C ILE A 257 -2.62 18.40 -3.79
N GLY A 258 -2.50 17.29 -4.49
CA GLY A 258 -1.60 16.18 -4.11
C GLY A 258 -2.33 14.89 -3.76
N SER A 259 -1.61 13.93 -3.19
CA SER A 259 -2.13 12.63 -2.79
C SER A 259 -2.01 12.46 -1.29
N GLN A 260 -2.94 11.72 -0.66
CA GLN A 260 -2.94 11.43 0.78
C GLN A 260 -2.80 12.73 1.61
N ILE A 261 -3.72 13.67 1.42
CA ILE A 261 -3.75 14.91 2.20
C ILE A 261 -4.21 14.58 3.62
N SER A 262 -3.35 14.81 4.59
CA SER A 262 -3.59 14.43 5.98
C SER A 262 -4.31 15.52 6.79
N ASP A 263 -4.24 16.78 6.35
CA ASP A 263 -4.77 17.93 7.08
C ASP A 263 -5.89 18.63 6.30
N ILE A 264 -7.06 18.76 6.93
CA ILE A 264 -8.24 19.43 6.38
C ILE A 264 -7.99 20.92 6.09
N ALA A 265 -7.08 21.58 6.81
CA ALA A 265 -6.76 22.99 6.60
C ALA A 265 -6.22 23.24 5.18
N VAL A 266 -5.36 22.35 4.68
CA VAL A 266 -4.82 22.42 3.31
C VAL A 266 -5.93 22.34 2.25
N ILE A 267 -6.92 21.49 2.50
CA ILE A 267 -8.09 21.35 1.60
C ILE A 267 -8.91 22.63 1.60
N LYS A 268 -9.16 23.23 2.76
CA LYS A 268 -9.92 24.48 2.91
C LYS A 268 -9.27 25.65 2.17
N ASP A 269 -7.96 25.83 2.35
CA ASP A 269 -7.20 26.89 1.69
C ASP A 269 -7.29 26.76 0.16
N ALA A 270 -7.09 25.54 -0.36
CA ALA A 270 -7.20 25.27 -1.79
C ALA A 270 -8.61 25.50 -2.34
N LEU A 271 -9.64 25.11 -1.58
CA LEU A 271 -11.03 25.33 -1.97
C LEU A 271 -11.39 26.82 -2.05
N GLN A 272 -10.88 27.65 -1.13
CA GLN A 272 -11.10 29.10 -1.16
C GLN A 272 -10.52 29.72 -2.45
N GLU A 273 -9.27 29.41 -2.77
CA GLU A 273 -8.62 29.93 -3.98
C GLU A 273 -9.33 29.44 -5.26
N ALA A 274 -9.59 28.13 -5.36
CA ALA A 274 -10.25 27.54 -6.52
C ALA A 274 -11.68 28.05 -6.72
N SER A 275 -12.45 28.24 -5.66
CA SER A 275 -13.80 28.80 -5.73
C SER A 275 -13.79 30.23 -6.26
N GLN A 276 -12.82 31.04 -5.86
CA GLN A 276 -12.66 32.40 -6.40
C GLN A 276 -12.26 32.37 -7.88
N ILE A 277 -11.36 31.47 -8.30
CA ILE A 277 -11.02 31.29 -9.72
C ILE A 277 -12.27 30.89 -10.52
N TYR A 278 -13.09 29.97 -10.00
CA TYR A 278 -14.34 29.57 -10.65
C TYR A 278 -15.29 30.75 -10.87
N VAL A 279 -15.48 31.59 -9.86
CA VAL A 279 -16.30 32.81 -9.93
C VAL A 279 -15.77 33.78 -11.00
N GLU A 280 -14.46 34.02 -11.03
CA GLU A 280 -13.86 34.91 -12.02
C GLU A 280 -13.98 34.37 -13.45
N LEU A 281 -13.84 33.05 -13.66
CA LEU A 281 -14.08 32.44 -14.98
C LEU A 281 -15.53 32.66 -15.46
N CYS A 282 -16.52 32.56 -14.57
CA CYS A 282 -17.90 32.90 -14.90
C CYS A 282 -18.05 34.37 -15.29
N LYS A 283 -17.46 35.31 -14.53
CA LYS A 283 -17.48 36.74 -14.83
C LYS A 283 -16.80 37.07 -16.15
N LEU A 284 -15.78 36.33 -16.52
CA LEU A 284 -15.10 36.47 -17.82
C LEU A 284 -15.91 35.90 -18.99
N GLY A 285 -17.10 35.38 -18.75
CA GLY A 285 -18.05 34.92 -19.76
C GLY A 285 -17.95 33.44 -20.13
N ALA A 286 -17.22 32.63 -19.36
CA ALA A 286 -17.25 31.18 -19.50
C ALA A 286 -18.51 30.61 -18.83
N PRO A 287 -19.37 29.83 -19.53
CA PRO A 287 -20.57 29.27 -18.95
C PRO A 287 -20.23 28.00 -18.16
N MET A 288 -19.51 28.20 -17.05
CA MET A 288 -19.02 27.13 -16.16
C MET A 288 -20.17 26.32 -15.58
N GLN A 289 -20.00 25.00 -15.52
CA GLN A 289 -21.00 24.05 -15.00
C GLN A 289 -20.46 23.13 -13.92
N TYR A 290 -19.16 22.85 -13.93
CA TYR A 290 -18.50 21.87 -13.07
C TYR A 290 -17.31 22.49 -12.34
N ILE A 291 -17.13 22.06 -11.09
CA ILE A 291 -15.89 22.23 -10.36
C ILE A 291 -15.39 20.85 -9.93
N ASP A 292 -14.24 20.45 -10.42
CA ASP A 292 -13.57 19.22 -10.03
C ASP A 292 -12.50 19.54 -9.00
N VAL A 293 -12.75 19.13 -7.77
CA VAL A 293 -11.83 19.35 -6.64
C VAL A 293 -10.65 18.37 -6.66
N GLY A 294 -10.54 17.57 -7.73
CA GLY A 294 -9.45 16.62 -7.92
C GLY A 294 -9.46 15.47 -6.93
N GLY A 295 -8.28 14.87 -6.79
CA GLY A 295 -8.04 13.84 -5.81
C GLY A 295 -7.38 14.37 -4.53
N GLY A 296 -6.75 13.45 -3.80
CA GLY A 296 -6.01 13.80 -2.59
C GLY A 296 -6.73 13.44 -1.29
N LEU A 297 -8.02 13.11 -1.33
CA LEU A 297 -8.74 12.60 -0.17
C LEU A 297 -7.96 11.42 0.45
N GLY A 298 -7.42 11.64 1.65
CA GLY A 298 -6.60 10.70 2.38
C GLY A 298 -7.40 9.60 3.06
N ILE A 299 -6.69 8.57 3.48
CA ILE A 299 -7.20 7.52 4.36
C ILE A 299 -6.32 7.42 5.60
N ASP A 300 -6.93 6.95 6.67
CA ASP A 300 -6.27 6.76 7.95
C ASP A 300 -5.73 5.34 8.04
N PHE A 301 -4.46 5.15 7.64
CA PHE A 301 -3.81 3.84 7.65
C PHE A 301 -3.46 3.34 9.06
N ASP A 302 -3.15 4.25 9.97
CA ASP A 302 -2.72 3.91 11.33
C ASP A 302 -3.84 4.03 12.39
N GLY A 303 -4.97 4.58 12.01
CA GLY A 303 -6.15 4.74 12.86
C GLY A 303 -6.02 5.85 13.92
N THR A 304 -5.00 6.71 13.83
CA THR A 304 -4.73 7.74 14.86
C THR A 304 -5.56 9.01 14.70
N LYS A 305 -6.17 9.22 13.55
CA LYS A 305 -6.97 10.43 13.23
C LYS A 305 -6.19 11.73 13.44
N THR A 306 -4.93 11.72 13.02
CA THR A 306 -4.02 12.88 13.13
C THR A 306 -3.63 13.41 11.76
N SER A 307 -2.93 14.55 11.72
CA SER A 307 -2.34 15.12 10.49
C SER A 307 -1.02 14.45 10.08
N SER A 308 -0.69 13.25 10.61
CA SER A 308 0.49 12.51 10.18
C SER A 308 0.34 12.02 8.73
N ASN A 309 1.45 11.76 8.04
CA ASN A 309 1.45 11.30 6.65
C ASN A 309 0.76 9.94 6.43
N THR A 310 0.53 9.18 7.50
CA THR A 310 -0.13 7.86 7.52
C THR A 310 -1.58 7.93 7.98
N SER A 311 -2.08 9.13 8.29
CA SER A 311 -3.40 9.34 8.86
C SER A 311 -4.13 10.52 8.20
N THR A 312 -5.32 10.84 8.71
CA THR A 312 -6.08 12.04 8.36
C THR A 312 -6.77 12.61 9.60
N ASN A 313 -6.72 13.94 9.79
CA ASN A 313 -7.38 14.60 10.92
C ASN A 313 -8.85 14.96 10.64
N TYR A 314 -9.47 14.36 9.61
CA TYR A 314 -10.83 14.62 9.18
C TYR A 314 -11.55 13.35 8.71
N SER A 315 -12.86 13.38 8.73
CA SER A 315 -13.74 12.32 8.21
C SER A 315 -14.24 12.65 6.78
N LEU A 316 -14.81 11.66 6.08
CA LEU A 316 -15.51 11.87 4.80
C LEU A 316 -16.58 12.97 4.91
N GLN A 317 -17.31 13.00 6.03
CA GLN A 317 -18.35 14.00 6.23
C GLN A 317 -17.77 15.42 6.41
N ASN A 318 -16.65 15.57 7.15
CA ASN A 318 -15.96 16.85 7.26
C ASN A 318 -15.49 17.35 5.89
N TYR A 319 -14.86 16.47 5.12
CA TYR A 319 -14.43 16.78 3.75
C TYR A 319 -15.60 17.26 2.88
N ALA A 320 -16.69 16.49 2.82
CA ALA A 320 -17.87 16.86 2.03
C ALA A 320 -18.50 18.18 2.48
N ASN A 321 -18.56 18.41 3.80
CA ASN A 321 -19.08 19.66 4.36
C ASN A 321 -18.26 20.87 3.91
N ASP A 322 -16.93 20.79 4.02
CA ASP A 322 -16.04 21.90 3.68
C ASP A 322 -16.05 22.19 2.17
N VAL A 323 -16.09 21.15 1.32
CA VAL A 323 -16.22 21.32 -0.14
C VAL A 323 -17.53 22.04 -0.48
N ILE A 324 -18.66 21.56 0.03
CA ILE A 324 -19.98 22.12 -0.27
C ILE A 324 -20.11 23.55 0.27
N ALA A 325 -19.71 23.80 1.52
CA ALA A 325 -19.86 25.09 2.17
C ALA A 325 -19.03 26.18 1.45
N THR A 326 -17.75 25.89 1.20
CA THR A 326 -16.82 26.89 0.60
C THR A 326 -17.25 27.28 -0.81
N ILE A 327 -17.62 26.31 -1.66
CA ILE A 327 -18.04 26.57 -3.03
C ILE A 327 -19.39 27.33 -3.02
N LYS A 328 -20.33 26.92 -2.17
CA LYS A 328 -21.62 27.61 -2.00
C LYS A 328 -21.42 29.08 -1.67
N ASP A 329 -20.66 29.35 -0.59
CA ASP A 329 -20.50 30.71 -0.07
C ASP A 329 -19.86 31.64 -1.12
N SER A 330 -18.84 31.16 -1.84
CA SER A 330 -18.19 31.91 -2.94
C SER A 330 -19.18 32.20 -4.09
N CYS A 331 -20.01 31.25 -4.46
CA CYS A 331 -21.02 31.43 -5.51
C CYS A 331 -22.15 32.39 -5.10
N GLU A 332 -22.68 32.24 -3.88
CA GLU A 332 -23.77 33.10 -3.38
C GLU A 332 -23.35 34.55 -3.22
N LEU A 333 -22.14 34.81 -2.68
CA LEU A 333 -21.56 36.16 -2.55
C LEU A 333 -21.45 36.90 -3.90
N ASN A 334 -21.27 36.16 -5.00
CA ASN A 334 -21.07 36.72 -6.32
C ASN A 334 -22.30 36.54 -7.25
N ASN A 335 -23.42 36.03 -6.74
CA ASN A 335 -24.63 35.71 -7.52
C ASN A 335 -24.36 34.74 -8.69
N ILE A 336 -23.45 33.79 -8.51
CA ILE A 336 -23.12 32.77 -9.49
C ILE A 336 -23.92 31.50 -9.17
N LYS A 337 -24.40 30.82 -10.23
CA LYS A 337 -25.08 29.53 -10.11
C LYS A 337 -24.12 28.47 -9.54
N HIS A 338 -24.59 27.67 -8.60
CA HIS A 338 -23.79 26.59 -8.03
C HIS A 338 -23.40 25.56 -9.09
N PRO A 339 -22.12 25.16 -9.20
CA PRO A 339 -21.68 24.11 -10.11
C PRO A 339 -22.08 22.71 -9.64
N THR A 340 -22.07 21.73 -10.53
CA THR A 340 -21.94 20.32 -10.13
C THR A 340 -20.54 20.11 -9.56
N ILE A 341 -20.45 19.51 -8.40
CA ILE A 341 -19.17 19.20 -7.74
C ILE A 341 -18.71 17.82 -8.16
N ILE A 342 -17.45 17.71 -8.57
CA ILE A 342 -16.77 16.46 -8.93
C ILE A 342 -15.61 16.23 -7.97
N SER A 343 -15.31 14.98 -7.63
CA SER A 343 -14.05 14.61 -6.97
C SER A 343 -13.46 13.31 -7.52
N GLU A 344 -12.13 13.22 -7.54
CA GLU A 344 -11.33 12.09 -8.01
C GLU A 344 -10.81 11.25 -6.82
N SER A 345 -11.69 10.79 -5.95
CA SER A 345 -11.35 10.19 -4.64
C SER A 345 -10.94 8.72 -4.71
N GLY A 346 -10.04 8.34 -5.65
CA GLY A 346 -9.69 6.95 -5.94
C GLY A 346 -9.18 6.16 -4.72
N ARG A 347 -8.17 6.66 -4.02
CA ARG A 347 -7.59 6.01 -2.82
C ARG A 347 -8.66 5.74 -1.76
N ALA A 348 -9.47 6.73 -1.44
CA ALA A 348 -10.51 6.62 -0.42
C ALA A 348 -11.60 5.58 -0.76
N ILE A 349 -11.82 5.33 -2.04
CA ILE A 349 -12.78 4.34 -2.53
C ILE A 349 -12.22 2.94 -2.45
N ILE A 350 -10.98 2.71 -2.94
CA ILE A 350 -10.55 1.34 -3.21
C ILE A 350 -9.57 0.75 -2.19
N SER A 351 -8.88 1.55 -1.37
CA SER A 351 -7.84 1.01 -0.50
C SER A 351 -8.33 -0.09 0.42
N HIS A 352 -9.43 0.11 1.11
CA HIS A 352 -9.94 -0.80 2.14
C HIS A 352 -10.42 -2.16 1.60
N CYS A 353 -10.76 -2.25 0.31
CA CYS A 353 -11.37 -3.46 -0.22
C CYS A 353 -10.38 -4.58 -0.53
N SER A 354 -9.08 -4.34 -0.45
CA SER A 354 -8.06 -5.34 -0.79
C SER A 354 -7.13 -5.66 0.38
N VAL A 355 -6.88 -6.95 0.56
CA VAL A 355 -5.93 -7.50 1.53
C VAL A 355 -4.95 -8.39 0.76
N LEU A 356 -3.65 -8.12 0.88
CA LEU A 356 -2.59 -8.98 0.38
C LEU A 356 -2.19 -9.96 1.47
N ILE A 357 -2.16 -11.26 1.16
CA ILE A 357 -1.82 -12.32 2.12
C ILE A 357 -0.63 -13.11 1.59
N PHE A 358 0.34 -13.34 2.45
CA PHE A 358 1.50 -14.18 2.15
C PHE A 358 1.79 -15.15 3.29
N ASN A 359 2.49 -16.24 2.99
CA ASN A 359 2.99 -17.18 3.97
C ASN A 359 4.47 -16.87 4.29
N VAL A 360 4.85 -17.18 5.53
CA VAL A 360 6.23 -17.15 5.98
C VAL A 360 6.87 -18.49 5.63
N LEU A 361 7.96 -18.45 4.86
CA LEU A 361 8.71 -19.63 4.41
C LEU A 361 9.68 -20.16 5.46
N GLY A 362 10.20 -19.26 6.28
CA GLY A 362 11.17 -19.60 7.31
C GLY A 362 11.59 -18.38 8.11
N THR A 363 12.40 -18.60 9.12
CA THR A 363 12.91 -17.52 9.96
C THR A 363 14.40 -17.70 10.21
N SER A 364 15.14 -16.59 10.18
CA SER A 364 16.48 -16.51 10.71
C SER A 364 16.43 -16.01 12.13
N HIS A 365 16.84 -16.83 13.08
CA HIS A 365 16.93 -16.47 14.48
C HIS A 365 18.40 -16.36 14.90
N VAL A 366 18.67 -15.37 15.72
CA VAL A 366 19.95 -15.28 16.41
C VAL A 366 20.01 -16.41 17.44
N SER A 367 20.90 -17.40 17.24
CA SER A 367 21.09 -18.49 18.19
C SER A 367 21.89 -18.00 19.39
N SER A 368 21.33 -18.16 20.57
CA SER A 368 22.04 -17.90 21.85
C SER A 368 22.40 -19.19 22.58
N LYS A 369 22.45 -20.32 21.86
CA LYS A 369 22.96 -21.56 22.44
C LYS A 369 24.48 -21.50 22.41
N LEU A 370 25.06 -21.05 23.53
CA LEU A 370 26.51 -21.06 23.72
C LEU A 370 27.03 -22.49 23.55
N GLN A 371 27.84 -22.73 22.53
CA GLN A 371 28.68 -23.94 22.48
C GLN A 371 29.74 -23.80 23.58
N ILE A 372 29.94 -24.89 24.35
CA ILE A 372 30.92 -24.88 25.44
C ILE A 372 32.31 -24.93 24.77
N PHE A 373 32.97 -23.79 24.70
CA PHE A 373 34.35 -23.69 24.29
C PHE A 373 35.27 -24.01 25.48
N ASP A 374 36.34 -24.75 25.25
CA ASP A 374 37.31 -25.12 26.27
C ASP A 374 38.02 -23.87 26.81
N LYS A 375 37.87 -23.59 28.12
CA LYS A 375 38.39 -22.40 28.79
C LYS A 375 39.92 -22.28 28.81
N LYS A 376 40.66 -23.38 28.53
CA LYS A 376 42.10 -23.42 28.82
C LYS A 376 43.00 -22.66 27.82
N ASN A 377 42.49 -22.25 26.66
CA ASN A 377 43.29 -21.56 25.63
C ASN A 377 42.58 -20.39 24.95
N GLN A 378 41.69 -19.69 25.66
CA GLN A 378 40.96 -18.54 25.06
C GLN A 378 41.82 -17.28 24.99
N GLN A 379 41.72 -16.55 23.89
CA GLN A 379 42.28 -15.22 23.78
C GLN A 379 41.68 -14.28 24.84
N LEU A 380 42.47 -13.36 25.38
CA LEU A 380 42.06 -12.45 26.46
C LEU A 380 40.77 -11.67 26.13
N ILE A 381 40.62 -11.26 24.86
CA ILE A 381 39.44 -10.50 24.37
C ILE A 381 38.15 -11.33 24.53
N ILE A 382 38.19 -12.60 24.22
CA ILE A 382 37.05 -13.54 24.39
C ILE A 382 36.75 -13.78 25.84
N SER A 383 37.82 -13.92 26.68
CA SER A 383 37.65 -14.06 28.11
C SER A 383 36.95 -12.85 28.75
N ASN A 384 37.34 -11.63 28.35
CA ASN A 384 36.69 -10.41 28.81
C ASN A 384 35.19 -10.34 28.42
N LEU A 385 34.85 -10.75 27.21
CA LEU A 385 33.45 -10.83 26.77
C LEU A 385 32.67 -11.89 27.57
N LEU A 386 33.28 -13.00 27.87
CA LEU A 386 32.69 -14.06 28.69
C LEU A 386 32.46 -13.58 30.13
N ASP A 387 33.40 -12.84 30.71
CA ASP A 387 33.28 -12.25 32.04
C ASP A 387 32.12 -11.22 32.07
N THR A 388 32.00 -10.37 31.04
CA THR A 388 30.86 -9.46 30.89
C THR A 388 29.53 -10.20 30.86
N PHE A 389 29.45 -11.33 30.15
CA PHE A 389 28.25 -12.18 30.14
C PHE A 389 27.93 -12.75 31.57
N TYR A 390 28.94 -13.21 32.31
CA TYR A 390 28.71 -13.72 33.66
C TYR A 390 28.32 -12.61 34.65
N GLU A 391 28.81 -11.41 34.48
CA GLU A 391 28.39 -10.23 35.26
C GLU A 391 26.93 -9.89 35.01
N LEU A 392 26.49 -9.82 33.76
CA LEU A 392 25.09 -9.65 33.40
C LEU A 392 24.19 -10.71 34.00
N LYS A 393 24.64 -11.98 33.97
CA LYS A 393 23.88 -13.11 34.55
C LYS A 393 23.76 -13.02 36.06
N LYS A 394 24.74 -12.48 36.78
CA LYS A 394 24.69 -12.25 38.23
C LYS A 394 23.69 -11.16 38.63
N LEU A 395 23.35 -10.24 37.76
CA LEU A 395 22.40 -9.16 38.04
C LEU A 395 20.94 -9.65 38.12
N LYS A 396 20.63 -10.84 37.66
CA LYS A 396 19.26 -11.41 37.58
C LYS A 396 18.48 -11.41 38.91
N ASN A 397 19.13 -11.28 40.05
CA ASN A 397 18.55 -11.34 41.40
C ASN A 397 18.79 -10.04 42.23
N LYS A 398 19.23 -8.96 41.62
CA LYS A 398 19.55 -7.71 42.33
C LYS A 398 18.67 -6.55 41.80
N LYS A 399 18.55 -5.48 42.62
CA LYS A 399 17.93 -4.23 42.17
C LYS A 399 18.75 -3.68 40.99
N ILE A 400 18.15 -3.63 39.82
CA ILE A 400 18.83 -3.33 38.55
C ILE A 400 19.26 -1.88 38.54
N ASN A 401 20.55 -1.62 38.29
CA ASN A 401 21.09 -0.30 37.99
C ASN A 401 21.23 -0.17 36.47
N LEU A 402 20.38 0.67 35.84
CA LEU A 402 20.37 0.87 34.38
C LEU A 402 21.74 1.32 33.84
N SER A 403 22.44 2.19 34.56
CA SER A 403 23.78 2.67 34.16
C SER A 403 24.80 1.53 34.10
N GLN A 404 24.75 0.58 35.03
CA GLN A 404 25.62 -0.58 35.01
C GLN A 404 25.32 -1.52 33.83
N ILE A 405 24.04 -1.68 33.45
CA ILE A 405 23.66 -2.48 32.29
C ILE A 405 24.14 -1.83 31.00
N ILE A 406 24.01 -0.51 30.89
CA ILE A 406 24.50 0.26 29.72
C ILE A 406 26.02 0.12 29.59
N GLU A 407 26.75 0.20 30.69
CA GLU A 407 28.21 0.00 30.72
C GLU A 407 28.58 -1.41 30.21
N LEU A 408 27.99 -2.45 30.79
CA LEU A 408 28.25 -3.83 30.39
C LEU A 408 27.86 -4.13 28.94
N TRP A 409 26.79 -3.48 28.42
CA TRP A 409 26.43 -3.61 27.02
C TRP A 409 27.45 -2.93 26.10
N ASN A 410 27.95 -1.77 26.47
CA ASN A 410 28.99 -1.06 25.72
C ASN A 410 30.30 -1.87 25.71
N ASP A 411 30.67 -2.49 26.83
CA ASP A 411 31.81 -3.41 26.90
C ASP A 411 31.62 -4.62 25.98
N ALA A 412 30.44 -5.25 25.98
CA ALA A 412 30.15 -6.38 25.12
C ALA A 412 30.26 -6.01 23.62
N LYS A 413 29.76 -4.84 23.22
CA LYS A 413 29.90 -4.32 21.84
C LYS A 413 31.36 -4.09 21.49
N LYS A 414 32.12 -3.43 22.36
CA LYS A 414 33.53 -3.14 22.15
C LYS A 414 34.34 -4.42 21.99
N PHE A 415 34.18 -5.40 22.88
CA PHE A 415 34.90 -6.67 22.80
C PHE A 415 34.52 -7.45 21.52
N LYS A 416 33.27 -7.40 21.06
CA LYS A 416 32.87 -7.95 19.77
C LYS A 416 33.63 -7.32 18.61
N GLU A 417 33.73 -5.98 18.59
CA GLU A 417 34.48 -5.25 17.57
C GLU A 417 35.97 -5.60 17.59
N ASP A 418 36.57 -5.67 18.79
CA ASP A 418 37.97 -6.06 18.97
C ASP A 418 38.20 -7.50 18.47
N CYS A 419 37.27 -8.45 18.74
CA CYS A 419 37.32 -9.80 18.19
C CYS A 419 37.25 -9.81 16.65
N LEU A 420 36.43 -8.94 16.04
CA LEU A 420 36.34 -8.83 14.58
C LEU A 420 37.66 -8.29 13.99
N VAL A 421 38.29 -7.31 14.62
CA VAL A 421 39.60 -6.79 14.22
C VAL A 421 40.67 -7.89 14.34
N ALA A 422 40.71 -8.59 15.47
CA ALA A 422 41.65 -9.68 15.70
C ALA A 422 41.46 -10.84 14.67
N PHE A 423 40.24 -11.15 14.31
CA PHE A 423 39.92 -12.13 13.26
C PHE A 423 40.46 -11.68 11.89
N ARG A 424 40.24 -10.41 11.52
CA ARG A 424 40.75 -9.84 10.25
C ARG A 424 42.27 -9.86 10.15
N LEU A 425 42.93 -9.76 11.29
CA LEU A 425 44.42 -9.83 11.37
C LEU A 425 44.95 -11.26 11.49
N GLY A 426 44.09 -12.28 11.51
CA GLY A 426 44.46 -13.68 11.60
C GLY A 426 44.81 -14.16 13.01
N PHE A 427 44.51 -13.38 14.05
CA PHE A 427 44.74 -13.75 15.46
C PHE A 427 43.64 -14.61 16.06
N LEU A 428 42.46 -14.62 15.45
CA LEU A 428 41.34 -15.47 15.85
C LEU A 428 40.96 -16.44 14.73
N SER A 429 40.60 -17.65 15.10
CA SER A 429 39.97 -18.63 14.22
C SER A 429 38.51 -18.28 13.94
N LEU A 430 37.92 -18.88 12.90
CA LEU A 430 36.50 -18.73 12.57
C LEU A 430 35.59 -19.21 13.74
N ALA A 431 36.01 -20.26 14.43
CA ALA A 431 35.29 -20.80 15.57
C ALA A 431 35.30 -19.84 16.78
N GLU A 432 36.43 -19.20 17.05
CA GLU A 432 36.54 -18.18 18.11
C GLU A 432 35.72 -16.94 17.80
N ARG A 433 35.69 -16.49 16.53
CA ARG A 433 34.82 -15.41 16.08
C ARG A 433 33.34 -15.78 16.25
N ALA A 434 32.92 -16.96 15.85
CA ALA A 434 31.55 -17.43 16.03
C ALA A 434 31.15 -17.42 17.53
N TYR A 435 32.03 -17.89 18.40
CA TYR A 435 31.80 -17.89 19.84
C TYR A 435 31.66 -16.47 20.42
N ALA A 436 32.48 -15.50 19.95
CA ALA A 436 32.37 -14.11 20.36
C ALA A 436 31.01 -13.48 19.92
N GLU A 437 30.54 -13.80 18.73
CA GLU A 437 29.22 -13.36 18.26
C GLU A 437 28.11 -13.98 19.11
N GLU A 438 28.15 -15.29 19.39
CA GLU A 438 27.18 -15.97 20.27
C GLU A 438 27.17 -15.41 21.70
N LEU A 439 28.33 -15.09 22.27
CA LEU A 439 28.44 -14.45 23.58
C LEU A 439 27.78 -13.05 23.59
N THR A 440 28.00 -12.25 22.55
CA THR A 440 27.38 -10.93 22.43
C THR A 440 25.84 -11.06 22.37
N TRP A 441 25.32 -12.03 21.61
CA TRP A 441 23.88 -12.31 21.58
C TRP A 441 23.35 -12.82 22.93
N ALA A 442 24.14 -13.62 23.64
CA ALA A 442 23.78 -14.05 24.99
C ALA A 442 23.74 -12.88 25.98
N CYS A 443 24.68 -11.92 25.89
CA CYS A 443 24.63 -10.68 26.65
C CYS A 443 23.35 -9.88 26.36
N ALA A 444 23.05 -9.65 25.09
CA ALA A 444 21.83 -8.96 24.67
C ALA A 444 20.56 -9.62 25.23
N LYS A 445 20.51 -10.96 25.19
CA LYS A 445 19.38 -11.74 25.72
C LYS A 445 19.24 -11.66 27.23
N GLU A 446 20.35 -11.74 27.99
CA GLU A 446 20.31 -11.57 29.44
C GLU A 446 19.83 -10.16 29.82
N ILE A 447 20.26 -9.11 29.09
CA ILE A 447 19.78 -7.75 29.29
C ILE A 447 18.28 -7.66 29.00
N SER A 448 17.84 -8.18 27.87
CA SER A 448 16.41 -8.19 27.47
C SER A 448 15.51 -8.93 28.47
N ASN A 449 16.03 -9.98 29.11
CA ASN A 449 15.29 -10.75 30.13
C ASN A 449 15.19 -10.05 31.49
N ASN A 450 16.09 -9.12 31.75
CA ASN A 450 16.21 -8.45 33.06
C ASN A 450 15.56 -7.05 33.09
N LEU A 451 15.27 -6.46 31.95
CA LEU A 451 14.69 -5.12 31.81
C LEU A 451 13.21 -5.21 31.43
N ASN A 452 12.44 -4.20 31.87
CA ASN A 452 11.07 -3.97 31.39
C ASN A 452 11.08 -3.24 30.02
N ASN A 453 9.90 -3.12 29.40
CA ASN A 453 9.78 -2.50 28.07
C ASN A 453 10.23 -1.03 28.06
N ASP A 454 10.02 -0.27 29.13
CA ASP A 454 10.40 1.15 29.19
C ASP A 454 11.92 1.31 29.32
N GLU A 455 12.56 0.46 30.11
CA GLU A 455 14.01 0.45 30.30
C GLU A 455 14.77 -0.01 29.04
N ILE A 456 14.27 -1.02 28.32
CA ILE A 456 14.91 -1.51 27.09
C ILE A 456 14.77 -0.53 25.92
N ASN A 457 13.79 0.38 25.96
CA ASN A 457 13.60 1.45 24.97
C ASN A 457 14.51 2.66 25.24
N HIS A 458 15.40 2.59 26.25
CA HIS A 458 16.42 3.63 26.44
C HIS A 458 17.30 3.75 25.18
N PRO A 459 17.65 4.96 24.72
CA PRO A 459 18.43 5.17 23.49
C PRO A 459 19.68 4.28 23.37
N ASP A 460 20.44 4.11 24.46
CA ASP A 460 21.67 3.33 24.47
C ASP A 460 21.46 1.80 24.45
N LEU A 461 20.22 1.34 24.65
CA LEU A 461 19.85 -0.08 24.65
C LEU A 461 18.93 -0.45 23.49
N SER A 462 18.50 0.52 22.68
CA SER A 462 17.60 0.29 21.53
C SER A 462 18.13 -0.75 20.54
N GLU A 463 19.45 -0.77 20.30
CA GLU A 463 20.14 -1.73 19.45
C GLU A 463 19.98 -3.20 19.91
N ILE A 464 19.73 -3.46 21.20
CA ILE A 464 19.54 -4.82 21.74
C ILE A 464 18.34 -5.46 21.10
N THR A 465 17.24 -4.73 20.98
CA THR A 465 16.02 -5.23 20.36
C THR A 465 16.25 -5.58 18.88
N GLU A 466 17.00 -4.76 18.15
CA GLU A 466 17.37 -5.03 16.75
C GLU A 466 18.35 -6.20 16.62
N THR A 467 19.34 -6.30 17.53
CA THR A 467 20.30 -7.41 17.58
C THR A 467 19.62 -8.76 17.79
N LEU A 468 18.54 -8.81 18.57
CA LEU A 468 17.79 -10.02 18.87
C LEU A 468 16.62 -10.27 17.92
N ALA A 469 16.36 -9.34 16.99
CA ALA A 469 15.26 -9.46 16.05
C ALA A 469 15.43 -10.66 15.12
N SER A 470 14.30 -11.29 14.80
CA SER A 470 14.25 -12.37 13.82
C SER A 470 13.86 -11.81 12.45
N THR A 471 14.49 -12.31 11.40
CA THR A 471 14.02 -12.05 10.03
C THR A 471 13.08 -13.17 9.60
N TYR A 472 11.88 -12.80 9.17
CA TYR A 472 10.86 -13.70 8.63
C TYR A 472 10.89 -13.59 7.10
N TYR A 473 11.16 -14.69 6.42
CA TYR A 473 11.20 -14.73 4.96
C TYR A 473 9.79 -14.86 4.41
N ALA A 474 9.34 -13.80 3.75
CA ALA A 474 8.00 -13.69 3.17
C ALA A 474 7.98 -14.24 1.74
N ASN A 475 7.06 -15.16 1.45
CA ASN A 475 6.80 -15.60 0.07
C ASN A 475 6.09 -14.46 -0.67
N LEU A 476 6.83 -13.45 -1.09
CA LEU A 476 6.32 -12.21 -1.65
C LEU A 476 7.44 -11.49 -2.41
N SER A 477 7.09 -10.64 -3.38
CA SER A 477 7.94 -9.54 -3.86
C SER A 477 7.30 -8.21 -3.44
N ILE A 478 8.02 -7.44 -2.63
CA ILE A 478 7.61 -6.09 -2.22
C ILE A 478 7.51 -5.17 -3.43
N PHE A 479 8.46 -5.27 -4.35
CA PHE A 479 8.52 -4.46 -5.58
C PHE A 479 7.31 -4.69 -6.49
N LYS A 480 6.77 -5.92 -6.52
CA LYS A 480 5.60 -6.25 -7.33
C LYS A 480 4.29 -5.94 -6.62
N SER A 481 4.17 -6.28 -5.33
CA SER A 481 2.87 -6.36 -4.65
C SER A 481 2.55 -5.15 -3.78
N ILE A 482 3.57 -4.44 -3.24
CA ILE A 482 3.40 -3.24 -2.41
C ILE A 482 4.52 -2.22 -2.69
N PRO A 483 4.66 -1.77 -3.93
CA PRO A 483 5.75 -0.88 -4.34
C PRO A 483 5.80 0.44 -3.56
N ASP A 484 4.67 0.99 -3.11
CA ASP A 484 4.65 2.23 -2.33
C ASP A 484 5.37 2.09 -0.98
N SER A 485 5.44 0.89 -0.40
CA SER A 485 6.21 0.65 0.83
C SER A 485 7.70 0.92 0.62
N TRP A 486 8.22 0.47 -0.51
CA TRP A 486 9.60 0.67 -0.92
C TRP A 486 9.85 2.09 -1.48
N ALA A 487 9.06 2.51 -2.47
CA ALA A 487 9.33 3.72 -3.25
C ALA A 487 9.10 5.02 -2.46
N ILE A 488 8.13 5.03 -1.56
CA ILE A 488 7.72 6.24 -0.83
C ILE A 488 7.54 6.03 0.68
N ASN A 489 8.02 4.92 1.22
CA ASN A 489 7.84 4.56 2.63
C ASN A 489 6.37 4.62 3.08
N GLN A 490 5.42 4.21 2.22
CA GLN A 490 4.02 4.09 2.62
C GLN A 490 3.90 2.96 3.65
N ILE A 491 3.25 3.25 4.77
CA ILE A 491 3.01 2.27 5.81
C ILE A 491 1.62 1.68 5.62
N PHE A 492 1.54 0.36 5.70
CA PHE A 492 0.30 -0.40 5.67
C PHE A 492 0.09 -1.12 7.01
N PRO A 493 -1.16 -1.37 7.44
CA PRO A 493 -1.43 -2.28 8.54
C PRO A 493 -0.96 -3.70 8.18
N ILE A 494 -0.06 -4.27 8.98
CA ILE A 494 0.50 -5.61 8.77
C ILE A 494 0.31 -6.41 10.04
N VAL A 495 -0.43 -7.53 9.96
CA VAL A 495 -0.72 -8.38 11.12
C VAL A 495 -0.82 -9.84 10.70
N PRO A 496 -0.55 -10.80 11.60
CA PRO A 496 -0.94 -12.20 11.39
C PRO A 496 -2.46 -12.30 11.20
N ILE A 497 -2.93 -13.13 10.27
CA ILE A 497 -4.38 -13.29 10.09
C ILE A 497 -5.00 -14.35 11.01
N HIS A 498 -4.19 -14.97 11.87
CA HIS A 498 -4.58 -16.00 12.85
C HIS A 498 -3.68 -15.98 14.08
N ARG A 499 -3.97 -16.84 15.09
CA ARG A 499 -3.22 -17.02 16.33
C ARG A 499 -3.31 -15.83 17.30
N HIS A 500 -4.35 -15.05 17.26
CA HIS A 500 -4.54 -13.91 18.16
C HIS A 500 -4.97 -14.29 19.59
N LEU A 501 -5.13 -15.57 19.88
CA LEU A 501 -5.28 -16.10 21.25
C LEU A 501 -3.94 -16.51 21.87
N GLU A 502 -2.83 -16.29 21.16
CA GLU A 502 -1.47 -16.60 21.60
C GLU A 502 -0.65 -15.31 21.70
N GLU A 503 0.20 -15.20 22.71
CA GLU A 503 1.08 -14.04 22.86
C GLU A 503 2.16 -14.02 21.77
N PRO A 504 2.27 -12.94 20.96
CA PRO A 504 3.29 -12.78 19.93
C PRO A 504 4.60 -12.28 20.55
N PHE A 505 5.37 -13.19 21.15
CA PHE A 505 6.56 -12.84 21.92
C PHE A 505 7.84 -12.62 21.10
N CYS A 506 7.85 -13.01 19.81
CA CYS A 506 8.98 -12.75 18.92
C CYS A 506 8.89 -11.34 18.35
N LYS A 507 10.03 -10.64 18.23
CA LYS A 507 10.12 -9.40 17.49
C LYS A 507 10.85 -9.65 16.17
N GLY A 508 10.31 -9.17 15.05
CA GLY A 508 10.93 -9.39 13.76
C GLY A 508 10.50 -8.42 12.68
N ASN A 509 11.20 -8.48 11.57
CA ASN A 509 10.89 -7.83 10.31
C ASN A 509 10.68 -8.89 9.22
N PHE A 510 10.26 -8.45 8.03
CA PHE A 510 10.12 -9.35 6.88
C PHE A 510 11.16 -9.01 5.82
N ALA A 511 11.74 -10.07 5.22
CA ALA A 511 12.51 -9.99 3.99
C ALA A 511 11.72 -10.73 2.89
N ASP A 512 11.65 -10.14 1.71
CA ASP A 512 11.00 -10.74 0.55
C ASP A 512 11.90 -11.77 -0.15
N LEU A 513 11.43 -12.34 -1.28
CA LEU A 513 12.18 -13.33 -2.06
C LEU A 513 13.22 -12.73 -3.00
N THR A 514 13.21 -11.43 -3.19
CA THR A 514 14.16 -10.79 -4.11
C THR A 514 15.56 -10.76 -3.50
N CYS A 515 16.58 -10.71 -4.34
CA CYS A 515 17.96 -10.60 -3.87
C CYS A 515 18.34 -9.15 -3.51
N ASP A 516 17.43 -8.20 -3.66
CA ASP A 516 17.66 -6.79 -3.37
C ASP A 516 17.60 -6.50 -1.87
N SER A 517 18.54 -5.68 -1.38
CA SER A 517 18.59 -5.29 0.04
C SER A 517 17.38 -4.46 0.49
N ASP A 518 16.70 -3.78 -0.45
CA ASP A 518 15.48 -2.99 -0.19
C ASP A 518 14.22 -3.86 -0.11
N GLY A 519 14.30 -5.15 -0.43
CA GLY A 519 13.22 -6.13 -0.28
C GLY A 519 12.87 -6.44 1.18
N LYS A 520 12.60 -5.40 1.99
CA LYS A 520 12.34 -5.51 3.44
C LYS A 520 11.11 -4.73 3.87
N LEU A 521 10.35 -5.30 4.82
CA LEU A 521 9.34 -4.58 5.59
C LEU A 521 9.86 -4.39 7.01
N ASN A 522 10.24 -3.17 7.32
CA ASN A 522 10.81 -2.76 8.61
C ASN A 522 10.17 -1.47 9.15
N ASN A 523 9.01 -1.10 8.65
CA ASN A 523 8.24 0.04 9.12
C ASN A 523 6.81 -0.41 9.43
N PHE A 524 6.45 -0.43 10.71
CA PHE A 524 5.17 -0.91 11.21
C PHE A 524 4.45 0.16 12.02
N ILE A 525 3.13 0.09 12.05
CA ILE A 525 2.25 0.98 12.82
C ILE A 525 2.38 0.69 14.31
N ASP A 526 2.56 1.74 15.12
CA ASP A 526 2.61 1.67 16.57
C ASP A 526 2.04 2.94 17.22
N ASP A 527 0.73 2.99 17.37
CA ASP A 527 -0.02 4.06 18.05
C ASP A 527 0.48 5.49 17.73
N GLY A 528 0.48 5.84 16.42
CA GLY A 528 0.93 7.13 15.91
C GLY A 528 2.45 7.27 15.76
N LYS A 529 3.20 6.21 16.05
CA LYS A 529 4.64 6.11 15.81
C LYS A 529 4.92 5.00 14.78
N ILE A 530 6.13 5.02 14.27
CA ILE A 530 6.66 3.96 13.41
C ILE A 530 7.64 3.14 14.23
N LYS A 531 7.50 1.82 14.21
CA LYS A 531 8.46 0.89 14.81
C LYS A 531 9.14 0.05 13.74
N SER A 532 10.39 -0.33 13.97
CA SER A 532 11.20 -1.16 13.05
C SER A 532 10.87 -2.64 13.11
N LEU A 533 10.21 -3.09 14.15
CA LEU A 533 9.93 -4.50 14.42
C LEU A 533 8.45 -4.73 14.75
N LEU A 534 7.90 -5.80 14.20
CA LEU A 534 6.56 -6.30 14.52
C LEU A 534 6.64 -7.42 15.57
N ASN A 535 5.65 -7.48 16.45
CA ASN A 535 5.47 -8.64 17.32
C ASN A 535 4.87 -9.79 16.51
N LEU A 536 5.48 -10.96 16.58
CA LEU A 536 5.15 -12.12 15.76
C LEU A 536 5.19 -13.39 16.61
N HIS A 537 4.58 -14.45 16.11
CA HIS A 537 4.68 -15.78 16.69
C HIS A 537 5.84 -16.55 16.06
N LYS A 538 6.42 -17.49 16.81
CA LYS A 538 7.35 -18.46 16.23
C LYS A 538 6.56 -19.34 15.24
N PRO A 539 7.00 -19.45 13.96
CA PRO A 539 6.41 -20.39 13.03
C PRO A 539 6.51 -21.83 13.57
N GLU A 540 5.48 -22.63 13.33
CA GLU A 540 5.46 -24.04 13.66
C GLU A 540 5.83 -24.86 12.43
N GLU A 541 6.56 -25.97 12.63
CA GLU A 541 6.86 -26.90 11.53
C GLU A 541 5.56 -27.44 10.92
N ASP A 542 5.51 -27.56 9.61
CA ASP A 542 4.39 -28.08 8.82
C ASP A 542 3.06 -27.31 8.96
N LYS A 543 3.10 -26.07 9.48
CA LYS A 543 1.92 -25.20 9.56
C LYS A 543 2.16 -23.86 8.92
N ASP A 544 1.21 -23.43 8.11
CA ASP A 544 1.23 -22.09 7.53
C ASP A 544 1.21 -21.00 8.62
N TYR A 545 2.14 -20.05 8.51
CA TYR A 545 2.06 -18.81 9.24
C TYR A 545 1.75 -17.70 8.26
N LEU A 546 0.50 -17.24 8.26
CA LEU A 546 -0.06 -16.32 7.27
C LEU A 546 -0.12 -14.90 7.83
N ILE A 547 0.38 -13.97 7.04
CA ILE A 547 0.42 -12.53 7.34
C ILE A 547 -0.45 -11.80 6.33
N GLY A 548 -1.25 -10.85 6.80
CA GLY A 548 -2.05 -9.95 5.98
C GLY A 548 -1.47 -8.54 5.96
N ILE A 549 -1.44 -7.94 4.77
CA ILE A 549 -1.19 -6.51 4.55
C ILE A 549 -2.50 -5.90 4.08
N PHE A 550 -3.03 -4.96 4.85
CA PHE A 550 -4.37 -4.41 4.65
C PHE A 550 -4.33 -3.07 3.91
N MET A 551 -5.47 -2.66 3.34
CA MET A 551 -5.65 -1.40 2.61
C MET A 551 -4.77 -1.25 1.37
N THR A 552 -4.49 -2.34 0.67
CA THR A 552 -3.58 -2.39 -0.50
C THR A 552 -4.25 -2.10 -1.85
N GLY A 553 -5.55 -1.74 -1.87
CA GLY A 553 -6.32 -1.65 -3.12
C GLY A 553 -5.91 -0.53 -4.08
N ALA A 554 -5.25 0.52 -3.59
CA ALA A 554 -4.89 1.69 -4.38
C ALA A 554 -3.41 1.68 -4.79
N TYR A 555 -3.13 1.84 -6.07
CA TYR A 555 -1.82 2.01 -6.71
C TYR A 555 -0.89 0.79 -6.71
N GLN A 556 -1.02 -0.16 -5.78
CA GLN A 556 -0.02 -1.22 -5.60
C GLN A 556 0.09 -2.12 -6.84
N GLU A 557 -1.01 -2.54 -7.42
CA GLU A 557 -0.99 -3.36 -8.64
C GLU A 557 -0.57 -2.56 -9.88
N ALA A 558 -0.92 -1.27 -9.94
CA ALA A 558 -0.62 -0.40 -11.08
C ALA A 558 0.87 0.00 -11.16
N LEU A 559 1.56 0.09 -10.02
CA LEU A 559 2.95 0.54 -9.92
C LEU A 559 3.96 -0.60 -9.73
N GLY A 560 3.50 -1.84 -9.51
CA GLY A 560 4.36 -2.99 -9.28
C GLY A 560 5.24 -3.33 -10.49
N ASN A 561 6.52 -3.65 -10.24
CA ASN A 561 7.50 -4.03 -11.25
C ASN A 561 7.93 -5.50 -11.15
N LEU A 562 8.64 -6.01 -12.17
CA LEU A 562 9.06 -7.41 -12.30
C LEU A 562 10.48 -7.66 -11.74
N HIS A 563 10.89 -7.01 -10.66
CA HIS A 563 12.21 -7.21 -10.08
C HIS A 563 12.46 -8.70 -9.76
N ASN A 564 13.60 -9.25 -10.18
CA ASN A 564 13.93 -10.68 -10.16
C ASN A 564 12.89 -11.60 -10.83
N LEU A 565 12.09 -11.05 -11.75
CA LEU A 565 11.04 -11.78 -12.48
C LEU A 565 9.97 -12.41 -11.59
N PHE A 566 9.67 -11.78 -10.45
CA PHE A 566 8.46 -12.10 -9.69
C PHE A 566 7.26 -11.40 -10.32
N GLY A 567 6.27 -12.20 -10.74
CA GLY A 567 5.06 -11.76 -11.41
C GLY A 567 3.92 -11.35 -10.47
N SER A 568 2.75 -11.15 -11.05
CA SER A 568 1.52 -10.87 -10.30
C SER A 568 1.13 -12.08 -9.45
N THR A 569 0.51 -11.80 -8.31
CA THR A 569 -0.03 -12.82 -7.40
C THR A 569 -1.43 -13.23 -7.81
N ASN A 570 -1.96 -14.32 -7.26
CA ASN A 570 -3.37 -14.65 -7.40
C ASN A 570 -4.25 -13.50 -6.88
N VAL A 571 -5.36 -13.19 -7.58
CA VAL A 571 -6.36 -12.22 -7.14
C VAL A 571 -7.73 -12.87 -7.09
N VAL A 572 -8.40 -12.77 -5.94
CA VAL A 572 -9.72 -13.37 -5.72
C VAL A 572 -10.73 -12.32 -5.34
N HIS A 573 -11.78 -12.17 -6.12
CA HIS A 573 -12.89 -11.26 -5.84
C HIS A 573 -14.00 -11.98 -5.08
N ILE A 574 -14.39 -11.43 -3.94
CA ILE A 574 -15.33 -12.02 -2.98
C ILE A 574 -16.54 -11.10 -2.78
N ASP A 575 -17.75 -11.69 -2.79
CA ASP A 575 -18.95 -11.07 -2.24
C ASP A 575 -19.26 -11.71 -0.88
N ILE A 576 -19.68 -10.91 0.08
CA ILE A 576 -20.08 -11.31 1.44
C ILE A 576 -21.60 -11.56 1.43
N ASN A 577 -22.02 -12.81 1.67
CA ASN A 577 -23.43 -13.17 1.76
C ASN A 577 -24.02 -12.82 3.14
N GLN A 578 -25.36 -12.92 3.23
CA GLN A 578 -26.08 -12.60 4.48
C GLN A 578 -25.96 -13.68 5.57
N ASP A 579 -25.49 -14.89 5.20
CA ASP A 579 -25.43 -16.09 6.06
C ASP A 579 -24.01 -16.42 6.56
N ASN A 580 -23.12 -15.44 6.67
CA ASN A 580 -21.70 -15.63 6.99
C ASN A 580 -20.90 -16.46 5.96
N SER A 581 -21.52 -16.77 4.83
CA SER A 581 -20.83 -17.37 3.69
C SER A 581 -20.28 -16.30 2.75
N TYR A 582 -19.48 -16.74 1.81
CA TYR A 582 -18.97 -15.87 0.75
C TYR A 582 -19.16 -16.54 -0.61
N LYS A 583 -19.16 -15.72 -1.63
CA LYS A 583 -19.16 -16.17 -3.02
C LYS A 583 -17.92 -15.67 -3.74
N VAL A 584 -17.12 -16.59 -4.26
CA VAL A 584 -16.04 -16.25 -5.18
C VAL A 584 -16.66 -15.84 -6.51
N LYS A 585 -16.43 -14.59 -6.91
CA LYS A 585 -16.97 -14.02 -8.16
C LYS A 585 -16.01 -14.16 -9.31
N ASN A 586 -14.74 -13.95 -9.05
CA ASN A 586 -13.71 -14.03 -10.05
C ASN A 586 -12.38 -14.44 -9.44
N ILE A 587 -11.57 -15.14 -10.20
CA ILE A 587 -10.21 -15.53 -9.86
C ILE A 587 -9.33 -15.12 -11.04
N ILE A 588 -8.35 -14.28 -10.78
CA ILE A 588 -7.28 -13.96 -11.70
C ILE A 588 -6.06 -14.73 -11.20
N LYS A 589 -5.56 -15.66 -12.00
CA LYS A 589 -4.40 -16.46 -11.63
C LYS A 589 -3.14 -15.60 -11.68
N GLU A 590 -2.19 -15.96 -10.85
CA GLU A 590 -0.83 -15.45 -10.85
C GLU A 590 -0.13 -15.67 -12.19
N ASP A 591 0.85 -14.82 -12.51
CA ASP A 591 1.64 -14.98 -13.73
C ASP A 591 2.51 -16.23 -13.65
N SER A 592 2.47 -17.08 -14.68
CA SER A 592 3.43 -18.17 -14.86
C SER A 592 4.81 -17.62 -15.26
N LYS A 593 5.88 -18.39 -15.00
CA LYS A 593 7.23 -18.03 -15.47
C LYS A 593 7.29 -17.83 -16.98
N SER A 594 6.51 -18.64 -17.71
CA SER A 594 6.40 -18.54 -19.16
C SER A 594 5.84 -17.20 -19.63
N GLU A 595 4.76 -16.71 -18.99
CA GLU A 595 4.16 -15.40 -19.30
C GLU A 595 5.10 -14.26 -18.98
N ILE A 596 5.78 -14.31 -17.82
CA ILE A 596 6.75 -13.28 -17.42
C ILE A 596 7.93 -13.22 -18.40
N LEU A 597 8.47 -14.38 -18.79
CA LEU A 597 9.58 -14.46 -19.74
C LEU A 597 9.18 -13.91 -21.13
N GLN A 598 7.94 -14.17 -21.55
CA GLN A 598 7.40 -13.66 -22.80
C GLN A 598 7.29 -12.12 -22.82
N LEU A 599 7.02 -11.47 -21.69
CA LEU A 599 7.02 -10.01 -21.59
C LEU A 599 8.41 -9.39 -21.86
N LEU A 600 9.46 -10.20 -21.75
CA LEU A 600 10.85 -9.83 -22.00
C LEU A 600 11.42 -10.46 -23.28
N ASP A 601 10.54 -10.86 -24.20
CA ASP A 601 10.88 -11.47 -25.50
C ASP A 601 11.59 -12.84 -25.44
N TYR A 602 11.58 -13.52 -24.27
CA TYR A 602 12.06 -14.90 -24.18
C TYR A 602 10.97 -15.88 -24.57
N SER A 603 11.18 -16.66 -25.64
CA SER A 603 10.31 -17.78 -26.00
C SER A 603 10.61 -18.98 -25.10
N SER A 604 9.62 -19.47 -24.37
CA SER A 604 9.76 -20.71 -23.57
C SER A 604 10.21 -21.90 -24.41
N ALA A 605 9.71 -22.03 -25.64
CA ALA A 605 10.11 -23.10 -26.54
C ALA A 605 11.61 -23.02 -26.92
N SER A 606 12.12 -21.81 -27.21
CA SER A 606 13.54 -21.64 -27.54
C SER A 606 14.45 -21.86 -26.34
N LEU A 607 14.01 -21.48 -25.12
CA LEU A 607 14.77 -21.76 -23.90
C LEU A 607 14.84 -23.26 -23.61
N VAL A 608 13.72 -23.97 -23.71
CA VAL A 608 13.67 -25.43 -23.54
C VAL A 608 14.56 -26.12 -24.56
N GLU A 609 14.51 -25.71 -25.85
CA GLU A 609 15.33 -26.28 -26.90
C GLU A 609 16.83 -26.05 -26.68
N SER A 610 17.22 -24.84 -26.27
CA SER A 610 18.63 -24.56 -25.95
C SER A 610 19.14 -25.42 -24.78
N ILE A 611 18.30 -25.62 -23.76
CA ILE A 611 18.67 -26.49 -22.62
C ILE A 611 18.71 -27.94 -23.05
N ARG A 612 17.78 -28.39 -23.92
CA ARG A 612 17.77 -29.75 -24.46
C ARG A 612 19.05 -30.08 -25.22
N ILE A 613 19.52 -29.17 -26.10
CA ILE A 613 20.79 -29.33 -26.83
C ILE A 613 21.96 -29.49 -25.85
N ASN A 614 22.02 -28.69 -24.79
CA ASN A 614 23.05 -28.80 -23.76
C ASN A 614 22.95 -30.11 -22.98
N THR A 615 21.74 -30.59 -22.74
CA THR A 615 21.45 -31.86 -22.05
C THR A 615 21.91 -33.04 -22.87
N GLU A 616 21.61 -33.08 -24.19
CA GLU A 616 22.11 -34.11 -25.11
C GLU A 616 23.64 -34.15 -25.17
N SER A 617 24.27 -32.96 -25.26
CA SER A 617 25.73 -32.89 -25.21
C SER A 617 26.32 -33.43 -23.90
N ALA A 618 25.63 -33.24 -22.78
CA ALA A 618 26.07 -33.77 -21.48
C ALA A 618 25.89 -35.31 -21.40
N ILE A 619 24.89 -35.88 -22.06
CA ILE A 619 24.73 -37.34 -22.19
C ILE A 619 25.89 -37.92 -23.02
N ASP A 620 26.20 -37.35 -24.18
CA ASP A 620 27.30 -37.78 -25.05
C ASP A 620 28.66 -37.76 -24.32
N GLN A 621 28.84 -36.74 -23.46
CA GLN A 621 30.03 -36.61 -22.61
C GLN A 621 30.00 -37.50 -21.37
N LYS A 622 28.95 -38.33 -21.17
CA LYS A 622 28.73 -39.19 -19.99
C LYS A 622 28.69 -38.43 -18.67
N LYS A 623 28.25 -37.16 -18.68
CA LYS A 623 28.05 -36.31 -17.49
C LYS A 623 26.66 -36.49 -16.91
N LEU A 624 25.67 -36.86 -17.74
CA LEU A 624 24.33 -37.16 -17.36
C LEU A 624 23.93 -38.54 -17.89
N THR A 625 23.13 -39.25 -17.14
CA THR A 625 22.40 -40.43 -17.63
C THR A 625 21.11 -39.97 -18.34
N ILE A 626 20.55 -40.83 -19.19
CA ILE A 626 19.30 -40.59 -19.91
C ILE A 626 18.16 -40.32 -18.90
N GLU A 627 18.13 -41.02 -17.76
CA GLU A 627 17.11 -40.83 -16.72
C GLU A 627 17.23 -39.46 -16.03
N GLU A 628 18.45 -39.03 -15.68
CA GLU A 628 18.69 -37.69 -15.10
C GLU A 628 18.32 -36.59 -16.11
N ALA A 629 18.68 -36.75 -17.37
CA ALA A 629 18.35 -35.82 -18.44
C ALA A 629 16.82 -35.67 -18.61
N ARG A 630 16.08 -36.80 -18.64
CA ARG A 630 14.64 -36.78 -18.70
C ARG A 630 14.05 -36.04 -17.48
N LYS A 631 14.49 -36.38 -16.27
CA LYS A 631 14.03 -35.74 -15.03
C LYS A 631 14.30 -34.22 -15.05
N LEU A 632 15.47 -33.80 -15.56
CA LEU A 632 15.83 -32.38 -15.68
C LEU A 632 14.86 -31.66 -16.63
N MET A 633 14.64 -32.22 -17.83
CA MET A 633 13.75 -31.60 -18.83
C MET A 633 12.30 -31.52 -18.33
N ASP A 634 11.79 -32.59 -17.72
CA ASP A 634 10.44 -32.61 -17.11
C ASP A 634 10.30 -31.50 -16.05
N GLN A 635 11.31 -31.32 -15.17
CA GLN A 635 11.28 -30.28 -14.14
C GLN A 635 11.31 -28.86 -14.73
N ILE A 636 12.07 -28.63 -15.80
CA ILE A 636 12.12 -27.34 -16.50
C ILE A 636 10.75 -27.00 -17.11
N GLU A 637 10.14 -27.92 -17.82
CA GLU A 637 8.82 -27.70 -18.43
C GLU A 637 7.73 -27.46 -17.38
N ILE A 638 7.73 -28.24 -16.29
CA ILE A 638 6.81 -28.04 -15.17
C ILE A 638 7.03 -26.66 -14.53
N SER A 639 8.31 -26.29 -14.33
CA SER A 639 8.66 -24.99 -13.72
C SER A 639 8.16 -23.80 -14.54
N LEU A 640 8.26 -23.86 -15.89
CA LEU A 640 7.79 -22.79 -16.77
C LEU A 640 6.28 -22.52 -16.65
N ARG A 641 5.50 -23.56 -16.34
CA ARG A 641 4.03 -23.46 -16.19
C ARG A 641 3.60 -23.00 -14.80
N LYS A 642 4.51 -23.01 -13.81
CA LYS A 642 4.22 -22.63 -12.43
C LYS A 642 4.49 -21.15 -12.20
N SER A 643 3.93 -20.64 -11.09
CA SER A 643 4.19 -19.33 -10.54
C SER A 643 5.69 -19.05 -10.32
N SER A 644 6.05 -17.77 -10.31
CA SER A 644 7.38 -17.31 -9.89
C SER A 644 7.59 -17.41 -8.37
N TYR A 645 6.50 -17.49 -7.59
CA TYR A 645 6.56 -17.66 -6.14
C TYR A 645 6.82 -19.11 -5.74
N LEU A 646 7.26 -19.31 -4.50
CA LEU A 646 7.58 -20.65 -4.00
C LEU A 646 6.28 -21.37 -3.61
N SER A 647 6.08 -22.56 -4.16
CA SER A 647 5.03 -23.49 -3.78
C SER A 647 5.68 -24.80 -3.33
N GLU A 648 5.24 -25.34 -2.23
CA GLU A 648 5.61 -26.70 -1.78
C GLU A 648 5.10 -27.76 -2.73
#